data_6fc390425510533082dea9d30652d8d5
#
_entry.id   6fc390425510533082dea9d30652d8d5
#
_cell.length_a   1.000
_cell.length_b   1.000
_cell.length_c   1.000
_cell.angle_alpha   90.00
_cell.angle_beta   90.00
_cell.angle_gamma   90.00
#
_symmetry.space_group_name_H-M   'P 1'
#
loop_
_entity.id
_entity.type
_entity.pdbx_description
1 polymer ?
#
loop_
_entity_poly.entity_id
_entity_poly.type
_entity_poly.pdbx_seq_one_letter_code
_entity_poly.pdbx_strand_id
1 'polypeptide(L)'
;MKKSNLRLFYPQKVKRHLFCALMACATCSIPANAFTQATFISLSKSNVSMHSVMEEIEKLSDYTFFYNDNQIKLDKKISVNAKNASIEQVLNQMFKDSGYTYKIVNNQILISTVKAVNVIEHQQQKSRTITGCVKDVNGEPIIGASVVEKGVATNGTVTDFEGNYTLTISSDELQISYIGYLPQVVKVHSGTSFYNVTLKEDTKTLDEVVVIGYGTQKKVNLTGSVASVSSSEIKDRVQTNVLSAVQGTVPGVTVISRPGSTPSINFRGRGNLGTSEPLYVIDGAIADAAFFQSLNPNSIESISFLKDASSSAIYGSRAAYGVVLVTTKNGEKGKMNVSYSGLVGMKTPTYLPKTVDSWEYASMLNEGMYNRNAANGKYQAYSQEEIDKFRNGTDLDYYPNTNWADLVLDKHVLTTQHSVSFSGGSDKVRYFMNLGYMYDDKPNFMSGQDKTRYTLDTNIASDITKWFTVKGSIKYIRNVSDTEHGQPWMGNFLLVPSIMVAQQSNGEWGSIAGGKQATQSFITGNPLRALSNKNWSKSKTEETMYDLGFDIKPVKGLVISGQGVFRGQEYKGKSYTALQDEVKTFETGTPIGGTGTYTNSMSMNWSSVTRMLYTGTIKYDWSNSIHNITALAGTSYEHYKYEALSAGRKNFPSDALEDLNGGSNAGKDLSNGGGMTEYKILSYFGRINYSLMDRYLLEANIRADASSRFYKDNRWGYFPSFSAGWRISQEEFMKNISWINNLKIRASWGTLGNINNVGNYDYFQNYNLGSDYNFNDEAVKGILESKPANLGLGWETVALTDFGVDIDLFDNKLSIVADYYIKNTSDILLGYNVPVETGIWSAPSQNIGKVKNTGFEIALTYRGNVGDLKYTVTGNIATNKNKVVDLAGSDDIISNGGDKIRFILREGEPIGSFYGYKTDGLYTQEEIDAGRFYTFGRIPNAGDIKLSLIHISEPTR
;
A
#
# COMPACT_ATOMS: atom_id res chain seq x y z
N MET A 1 16.93 18.79 -47.36
CA MET A 1 17.29 17.38 -47.41
C MET A 1 18.64 17.17 -46.69
N LYS A 2 18.65 16.87 -45.41
CA LYS A 2 19.80 16.27 -44.72
C LYS A 2 19.22 15.24 -43.74
N LYS A 3 19.59 14.00 -43.92
CA LYS A 3 19.21 12.89 -43.04
C LYS A 3 19.80 13.11 -41.62
N SER A 4 18.94 13.27 -40.62
CA SER A 4 19.35 13.23 -39.23
C SER A 4 19.50 11.79 -38.80
N ASN A 5 20.72 11.39 -38.48
CA ASN A 5 21.01 10.12 -37.81
C ASN A 5 20.49 10.20 -36.39
N LEU A 6 19.39 9.52 -36.11
CA LEU A 6 18.96 9.21 -34.74
C LEU A 6 20.00 8.27 -34.14
N ARG A 7 20.94 8.80 -33.36
CA ARG A 7 21.71 8.00 -32.41
C ARG A 7 20.84 7.77 -31.18
N LEU A 8 20.34 6.57 -31.04
CA LEU A 8 19.80 6.07 -29.78
C LEU A 8 20.89 6.13 -28.68
N PHE A 9 20.89 7.22 -27.93
CA PHE A 9 21.66 7.30 -26.69
C PHE A 9 20.93 6.50 -25.60
N TYR A 10 21.25 5.21 -25.46
CA TYR A 10 21.01 4.50 -24.22
C TYR A 10 22.00 5.00 -23.16
N PRO A 11 21.53 5.56 -22.01
CA PRO A 11 22.44 5.95 -20.94
C PRO A 11 23.26 4.74 -20.47
N GLN A 12 24.53 4.92 -20.25
CA GLN A 12 25.43 3.83 -19.78
C GLN A 12 24.95 3.16 -18.48
N LYS A 13 24.20 3.88 -17.65
CA LYS A 13 23.58 3.36 -16.42
C LYS A 13 22.59 2.22 -16.69
N VAL A 14 21.74 2.34 -17.72
CA VAL A 14 20.77 1.28 -18.10
C VAL A 14 21.47 -0.01 -18.53
N LYS A 15 22.58 0.10 -19.27
CA LYS A 15 23.38 -1.08 -19.64
C LYS A 15 23.97 -1.80 -18.42
N ARG A 16 24.38 -1.06 -17.38
CA ARG A 16 24.97 -1.64 -16.17
C ARG A 16 23.94 -2.36 -15.31
N HIS A 17 22.72 -1.83 -15.22
CA HIS A 17 21.62 -2.44 -14.44
C HIS A 17 20.98 -3.63 -15.16
N LEU A 18 20.82 -3.54 -16.49
CA LEU A 18 20.35 -4.67 -17.29
C LEU A 18 21.35 -5.83 -17.28
N PHE A 19 22.65 -5.53 -17.28
CA PHE A 19 23.71 -6.54 -17.19
C PHE A 19 23.74 -7.21 -15.80
N CYS A 20 23.52 -6.46 -14.72
CA CYS A 20 23.41 -7.04 -13.37
C CYS A 20 22.15 -7.90 -13.19
N ALA A 21 21.02 -7.48 -13.75
CA ALA A 21 19.79 -8.28 -13.75
C ALA A 21 19.93 -9.57 -14.59
N LEU A 22 20.56 -9.47 -15.76
CA LEU A 22 20.86 -10.62 -16.61
C LEU A 22 21.90 -11.56 -15.98
N MET A 23 22.91 -11.02 -15.27
CA MET A 23 23.87 -11.86 -14.53
C MET A 23 23.24 -12.57 -13.33
N ALA A 24 22.34 -11.89 -12.59
CA ALA A 24 21.57 -12.53 -11.51
C ALA A 24 20.65 -13.64 -12.03
N CYS A 25 20.07 -13.49 -13.22
CA CYS A 25 19.31 -14.54 -13.88
C CYS A 25 20.19 -15.67 -14.44
N ALA A 26 21.41 -15.35 -14.90
CA ALA A 26 22.33 -16.35 -15.47
C ALA A 26 22.98 -17.24 -14.41
N THR A 27 23.11 -16.77 -13.17
CA THR A 27 23.65 -17.59 -12.05
C THR A 27 22.60 -18.52 -11.43
N CYS A 28 21.30 -18.33 -11.73
CA CYS A 28 20.21 -19.21 -11.28
C CYS A 28 19.83 -20.31 -12.26
N SER A 29 20.46 -20.39 -13.43
CA SER A 29 20.26 -21.51 -14.37
C SER A 29 21.21 -22.66 -14.05
N ILE A 30 21.02 -23.29 -12.89
CA ILE A 30 21.47 -24.67 -12.69
C ILE A 30 20.35 -25.54 -13.23
N PRO A 31 20.56 -26.31 -14.29
CA PRO A 31 19.55 -27.26 -14.72
C PRO A 31 19.42 -28.31 -13.62
N ALA A 32 18.28 -28.36 -12.99
CA ALA A 32 17.87 -29.48 -12.16
C ALA A 32 17.62 -30.66 -13.12
N ASN A 33 18.69 -31.29 -13.59
CA ASN A 33 18.59 -32.60 -14.13
C ASN A 33 18.23 -33.53 -12.97
N ALA A 34 16.97 -33.86 -12.86
CA ALA A 34 16.53 -35.00 -12.08
C ALA A 34 17.00 -36.26 -12.77
N PHE A 35 18.28 -36.60 -12.59
CA PHE A 35 18.74 -37.93 -12.79
C PHE A 35 18.26 -38.75 -11.59
N THR A 36 17.28 -39.62 -11.81
CA THR A 36 17.14 -40.83 -11.02
C THR A 36 18.41 -41.67 -11.26
N GLN A 37 19.46 -41.39 -10.50
CA GLN A 37 20.61 -42.32 -10.44
C GLN A 37 20.07 -43.54 -9.72
N ALA A 38 20.00 -44.67 -10.45
CA ALA A 38 19.89 -45.97 -9.81
C ALA A 38 21.06 -46.11 -8.86
N THR A 39 20.81 -46.13 -7.56
CA THR A 39 21.85 -46.23 -6.54
C THR A 39 22.39 -47.67 -6.58
N PHE A 40 23.57 -47.84 -7.07
CA PHE A 40 24.27 -49.11 -7.07
C PHE A 40 25.09 -49.24 -5.80
N ILE A 41 24.87 -50.32 -5.04
CA ILE A 41 25.50 -50.58 -3.75
C ILE A 41 26.50 -51.75 -3.87
N SER A 42 27.64 -51.60 -3.23
CA SER A 42 28.62 -52.69 -3.06
C SER A 42 28.74 -53.04 -1.59
N LEU A 43 28.21 -54.17 -1.21
CA LEU A 43 28.10 -54.62 0.17
C LEU A 43 28.44 -56.11 0.24
N SER A 44 29.43 -56.47 1.10
CA SER A 44 29.80 -57.87 1.37
C SER A 44 29.85 -58.09 2.86
N LYS A 45 28.85 -58.75 3.39
CA LYS A 45 28.74 -59.13 4.82
C LYS A 45 28.36 -60.61 4.93
N SER A 46 29.01 -61.36 5.82
CA SER A 46 28.74 -62.75 6.05
C SER A 46 28.42 -63.04 7.49
N ASN A 47 27.30 -63.76 7.72
CA ASN A 47 26.84 -64.19 9.03
C ASN A 47 26.62 -63.07 10.06
N VAL A 48 26.04 -61.93 9.61
CA VAL A 48 25.72 -60.75 10.43
C VAL A 48 24.20 -60.64 10.62
N SER A 49 23.75 -59.87 11.64
CA SER A 49 22.32 -59.64 11.84
C SER A 49 21.70 -58.86 10.69
N MET A 50 20.47 -59.13 10.38
CA MET A 50 19.72 -58.39 9.35
C MET A 50 19.69 -56.89 9.65
N HIS A 51 19.60 -56.49 10.90
CA HIS A 51 19.66 -55.09 11.37
C HIS A 51 20.96 -54.42 10.96
N SER A 52 22.12 -55.10 11.14
CA SER A 52 23.44 -54.56 10.74
C SER A 52 23.59 -54.35 9.25
N VAL A 53 22.94 -55.18 8.42
CA VAL A 53 22.90 -55.00 6.97
C VAL A 53 22.02 -53.83 6.57
N MET A 54 20.88 -53.65 7.24
CA MET A 54 19.99 -52.52 7.00
C MET A 54 20.67 -51.18 7.34
N GLU A 55 21.33 -51.07 8.48
CA GLU A 55 22.09 -49.87 8.85
C GLU A 55 23.21 -49.54 7.84
N GLU A 56 23.86 -50.56 7.26
CA GLU A 56 24.89 -50.35 6.27
C GLU A 56 24.30 -49.89 4.92
N ILE A 57 23.14 -50.40 4.54
CA ILE A 57 22.41 -49.95 3.35
C ILE A 57 21.96 -48.48 3.52
N GLU A 58 21.44 -48.08 4.70
CA GLU A 58 21.07 -46.70 5.01
C GLU A 58 22.25 -45.74 4.97
N LYS A 59 23.50 -46.22 5.32
CA LYS A 59 24.70 -45.41 5.24
C LYS A 59 25.25 -45.27 3.81
N LEU A 60 24.98 -46.25 2.95
CA LEU A 60 25.51 -46.33 1.58
C LEU A 60 24.50 -45.83 0.53
N SER A 61 23.28 -45.45 0.96
CA SER A 61 22.22 -45.03 0.05
C SER A 61 21.27 -44.02 0.74
N ASP A 62 20.39 -43.41 -0.03
CA ASP A 62 19.35 -42.50 0.47
C ASP A 62 18.08 -43.27 0.89
N TYR A 63 18.14 -44.59 1.03
CA TYR A 63 16.99 -45.40 1.43
C TYR A 63 16.95 -45.58 2.95
N THR A 64 15.72 -45.56 3.52
CA THR A 64 15.46 -45.77 4.96
C THR A 64 14.46 -46.89 5.15
N PHE A 65 14.72 -47.78 6.14
CA PHE A 65 13.88 -48.92 6.43
C PHE A 65 12.81 -48.59 7.46
N PHE A 66 11.57 -49.04 7.19
CA PHE A 66 10.41 -48.92 8.05
C PHE A 66 9.81 -50.29 8.33
N TYR A 67 9.70 -50.64 9.60
CA TYR A 67 9.18 -51.92 10.07
C TYR A 67 8.55 -51.80 11.45
N ASN A 68 7.74 -52.79 11.86
CA ASN A 68 7.15 -52.81 13.20
C ASN A 68 7.97 -53.76 14.08
N ASP A 69 8.66 -53.24 15.11
CA ASP A 69 9.55 -53.96 16.03
C ASP A 69 8.88 -55.14 16.75
N ASN A 70 7.58 -55.09 16.95
CA ASN A 70 6.80 -56.16 17.60
C ASN A 70 6.49 -57.34 16.66
N GLN A 71 6.68 -57.17 15.33
CA GLN A 71 6.33 -58.23 14.35
C GLN A 71 7.52 -58.76 13.57
N ILE A 72 8.64 -58.05 13.55
CA ILE A 72 9.83 -58.36 12.75
C ILE A 72 11.06 -58.52 13.65
N LYS A 73 11.58 -59.74 13.74
CA LYS A 73 12.82 -60.09 14.50
C LYS A 73 14.04 -59.93 13.58
N LEU A 74 14.80 -58.90 13.78
CA LEU A 74 15.97 -58.54 12.93
C LEU A 74 17.28 -59.21 13.34
N ASP A 75 17.27 -60.01 14.43
CA ASP A 75 18.47 -60.70 14.92
C ASP A 75 18.87 -61.91 14.05
N LYS A 76 18.06 -62.28 13.06
CA LYS A 76 18.34 -63.35 12.13
C LYS A 76 19.64 -63.05 11.38
N LYS A 77 20.60 -64.00 11.44
CA LYS A 77 21.86 -63.87 10.73
C LYS A 77 21.69 -64.18 9.24
N ILE A 78 22.19 -63.25 8.42
CA ILE A 78 22.16 -63.32 6.97
C ILE A 78 23.55 -63.06 6.36
N SER A 79 23.72 -63.49 5.15
CA SER A 79 24.89 -63.15 4.35
C SER A 79 24.45 -62.51 3.05
N VAL A 80 25.01 -61.34 2.75
CA VAL A 80 24.72 -60.57 1.55
C VAL A 80 26.05 -60.27 0.86
N ASN A 81 26.16 -60.63 -0.42
CA ASN A 81 27.31 -60.33 -1.23
C ASN A 81 26.87 -59.69 -2.55
N ALA A 82 26.93 -58.36 -2.60
CA ALA A 82 26.53 -57.56 -3.72
C ALA A 82 27.70 -56.67 -4.15
N LYS A 83 28.06 -56.71 -5.39
CA LYS A 83 29.08 -55.83 -5.99
C LYS A 83 28.48 -55.07 -7.12
N ASN A 84 28.36 -53.76 -6.97
CA ASN A 84 27.71 -52.84 -7.91
C ASN A 84 26.30 -53.32 -8.30
N ALA A 85 25.49 -53.65 -7.29
CA ALA A 85 24.13 -54.19 -7.45
C ALA A 85 23.07 -53.11 -7.15
N SER A 86 21.90 -53.19 -7.81
CA SER A 86 20.80 -52.30 -7.52
C SER A 86 20.23 -52.59 -6.13
N ILE A 87 19.60 -51.58 -5.50
CA ILE A 87 18.97 -51.72 -4.16
C ILE A 87 18.01 -52.92 -4.11
N GLU A 88 17.23 -53.15 -5.18
CA GLU A 88 16.30 -54.27 -5.26
C GLU A 88 17.03 -55.65 -5.27
N GLN A 89 18.16 -55.73 -5.96
CA GLN A 89 18.98 -56.95 -5.98
C GLN A 89 19.57 -57.25 -4.60
N VAL A 90 19.99 -56.23 -3.86
CA VAL A 90 20.50 -56.37 -2.50
C VAL A 90 19.37 -56.79 -1.55
N LEU A 91 18.20 -56.18 -1.63
CA LEU A 91 17.02 -56.51 -0.81
C LEU A 91 16.49 -57.91 -1.10
N ASN A 92 16.50 -58.33 -2.37
CA ASN A 92 16.09 -59.70 -2.72
C ASN A 92 17.03 -60.75 -2.13
N GLN A 93 18.36 -60.49 -2.06
CA GLN A 93 19.31 -61.37 -1.38
C GLN A 93 19.07 -61.37 0.14
N MET A 94 18.83 -60.22 0.73
CA MET A 94 18.66 -60.02 2.15
C MET A 94 17.37 -60.69 2.69
N PHE A 95 16.27 -60.61 1.92
CA PHE A 95 14.98 -61.17 2.33
C PHE A 95 14.72 -62.58 1.82
N LYS A 96 15.59 -63.13 1.04
CA LYS A 96 15.49 -64.55 0.59
C LYS A 96 15.46 -65.47 1.79
N ASP A 97 14.45 -66.29 1.87
CA ASP A 97 14.23 -67.29 2.95
C ASP A 97 14.14 -66.67 4.36
N SER A 98 13.84 -65.35 4.47
CA SER A 98 13.72 -64.64 5.75
C SER A 98 12.33 -64.76 6.36
N GLY A 99 11.30 -65.04 5.57
CA GLY A 99 9.88 -64.99 5.99
C GLY A 99 9.28 -63.59 5.97
N TYR A 100 10.06 -62.65 5.43
CA TYR A 100 9.67 -61.25 5.29
C TYR A 100 9.63 -60.84 3.80
N THR A 101 8.80 -59.86 3.48
CA THR A 101 8.72 -59.22 2.19
C THR A 101 8.93 -57.71 2.32
N TYR A 102 9.30 -57.05 1.24
CA TYR A 102 9.49 -55.61 1.26
C TYR A 102 8.75 -54.94 0.12
N LYS A 103 8.42 -53.65 0.31
CA LYS A 103 7.92 -52.76 -0.73
C LYS A 103 8.70 -51.46 -0.69
N ILE A 104 9.19 -51.03 -1.85
CA ILE A 104 9.86 -49.72 -1.98
C ILE A 104 8.80 -48.68 -2.38
N VAL A 105 8.70 -47.59 -1.60
CA VAL A 105 7.85 -46.44 -1.91
C VAL A 105 8.71 -45.20 -1.76
N ASN A 106 9.06 -44.59 -2.88
CA ASN A 106 10.04 -43.50 -2.94
C ASN A 106 11.40 -43.99 -2.39
N ASN A 107 12.02 -43.31 -1.42
CA ASN A 107 13.27 -43.74 -0.74
C ASN A 107 13.00 -44.50 0.56
N GLN A 108 11.80 -45.05 0.75
CA GLN A 108 11.43 -45.82 1.96
C GLN A 108 11.21 -47.29 1.62
N ILE A 109 11.83 -48.19 2.38
CA ILE A 109 11.68 -49.64 2.28
C ILE A 109 10.83 -50.14 3.44
N LEU A 110 9.57 -50.51 3.15
CA LEU A 110 8.66 -51.08 4.16
C LEU A 110 8.82 -52.61 4.19
N ILE A 111 9.09 -53.13 5.38
CA ILE A 111 9.20 -54.57 5.62
C ILE A 111 7.92 -55.09 6.28
N SER A 112 7.39 -56.23 5.81
CA SER A 112 6.23 -56.93 6.36
C SER A 112 6.47 -58.44 6.39
N THR A 113 5.71 -59.15 7.29
CA THR A 113 5.73 -60.61 7.37
C THR A 113 4.93 -61.24 6.23
N VAL A 114 5.47 -62.27 5.60
CA VAL A 114 4.71 -63.14 4.69
C VAL A 114 3.78 -64.03 5.57
N LYS A 115 2.52 -63.62 5.76
CA LYS A 115 1.54 -64.50 6.38
C LYS A 115 1.16 -65.58 5.36
N ALA A 116 1.41 -66.85 5.72
CA ALA A 116 0.76 -67.99 5.06
C ALA A 116 -0.76 -67.80 5.19
N VAL A 117 -1.48 -67.73 4.07
CA VAL A 117 -2.92 -67.62 4.04
C VAL A 117 -3.50 -68.96 4.49
N ASN A 118 -3.90 -69.03 5.75
CA ASN A 118 -4.88 -70.05 6.17
C ASN A 118 -6.24 -69.55 5.67
N VAL A 119 -6.81 -70.30 4.70
CA VAL A 119 -8.12 -70.13 4.15
C VAL A 119 -9.15 -70.36 5.28
N ILE A 120 -9.74 -69.28 5.76
CA ILE A 120 -11.05 -69.32 6.43
C ILE A 120 -12.03 -68.82 5.40
N GLU A 121 -12.93 -69.73 4.96
CA GLU A 121 -14.06 -69.39 4.13
C GLU A 121 -14.91 -68.30 4.79
N HIS A 122 -14.69 -67.05 4.43
CA HIS A 122 -15.71 -66.03 4.48
C HIS A 122 -16.23 -65.83 3.06
N GLN A 123 -17.57 -65.84 2.95
CA GLN A 123 -18.33 -65.60 1.72
C GLN A 123 -17.67 -64.60 0.81
N GLN A 124 -17.37 -65.00 -0.41
CA GLN A 124 -16.87 -64.15 -1.49
C GLN A 124 -17.88 -63.01 -1.75
N GLN A 125 -17.63 -61.82 -1.18
CA GLN A 125 -18.09 -60.57 -1.79
C GLN A 125 -17.38 -60.48 -3.13
N LYS A 126 -18.12 -60.64 -4.25
CA LYS A 126 -17.59 -60.52 -5.60
C LYS A 126 -17.05 -59.13 -5.80
N SER A 127 -15.71 -58.95 -5.81
CA SER A 127 -15.09 -57.72 -6.28
C SER A 127 -15.54 -57.50 -7.74
N ARG A 128 -15.97 -56.29 -8.04
CA ARG A 128 -16.43 -55.90 -9.38
C ARG A 128 -15.67 -54.66 -9.87
N THR A 129 -15.31 -54.67 -11.13
CA THR A 129 -14.67 -53.54 -11.76
C THR A 129 -15.75 -52.58 -12.27
N ILE A 130 -15.66 -51.31 -11.85
CA ILE A 130 -16.54 -50.24 -12.23
C ILE A 130 -15.74 -49.28 -13.10
N THR A 131 -16.35 -48.88 -14.21
CA THR A 131 -15.83 -47.84 -15.11
C THR A 131 -16.82 -46.69 -15.19
N GLY A 132 -16.40 -45.53 -15.60
CA GLY A 132 -17.30 -44.39 -15.81
C GLY A 132 -16.52 -43.13 -16.20
N CYS A 133 -17.28 -42.08 -16.39
CA CYS A 133 -16.74 -40.76 -16.70
C CYS A 133 -17.26 -39.71 -15.71
N VAL A 134 -16.37 -38.85 -15.21
CA VAL A 134 -16.71 -37.72 -14.35
C VAL A 134 -16.70 -36.45 -15.19
N LYS A 135 -17.83 -35.78 -15.21
CA LYS A 135 -18.05 -34.53 -15.95
C LYS A 135 -18.56 -33.44 -15.04
N ASP A 136 -18.44 -32.20 -15.47
CA ASP A 136 -19.13 -31.08 -14.83
C ASP A 136 -20.57 -30.91 -15.33
N VAL A 137 -21.27 -29.88 -14.85
CA VAL A 137 -22.66 -29.59 -15.24
C VAL A 137 -22.79 -29.12 -16.70
N ASN A 138 -21.71 -28.72 -17.35
CA ASN A 138 -21.65 -28.28 -18.76
C ASN A 138 -21.32 -29.48 -19.69
N GLY A 139 -21.00 -30.64 -19.11
CA GLY A 139 -20.61 -31.84 -19.86
C GLY A 139 -19.10 -31.96 -20.14
N GLU A 140 -18.26 -31.08 -19.57
CA GLU A 140 -16.82 -31.15 -19.72
C GLU A 140 -16.20 -32.22 -18.81
N PRO A 141 -15.20 -32.99 -19.27
CA PRO A 141 -14.56 -34.01 -18.48
C PRO A 141 -13.71 -33.39 -17.35
N ILE A 142 -13.85 -33.88 -16.13
CA ILE A 142 -13.04 -33.45 -14.98
C ILE A 142 -11.80 -34.34 -14.88
N ILE A 143 -10.65 -33.80 -15.20
CA ILE A 143 -9.35 -34.46 -15.19
C ILE A 143 -8.81 -34.52 -13.76
N GLY A 144 -8.35 -35.71 -13.28
CA GLY A 144 -7.75 -35.82 -11.95
C GLY A 144 -8.75 -35.86 -10.80
N ALA A 145 -10.07 -36.05 -11.06
CA ALA A 145 -11.05 -36.24 -10.01
C ALA A 145 -10.74 -37.52 -9.24
N SER A 146 -10.77 -37.45 -7.92
CA SER A 146 -10.54 -38.63 -7.05
C SER A 146 -11.81 -39.48 -6.96
N VAL A 147 -11.71 -40.75 -7.27
CA VAL A 147 -12.75 -41.75 -7.18
C VAL A 147 -12.31 -42.82 -6.18
N VAL A 148 -12.96 -42.89 -5.02
CA VAL A 148 -12.55 -43.73 -3.89
C VAL A 148 -13.72 -44.65 -3.48
N GLU A 149 -13.44 -45.87 -3.13
CA GLU A 149 -14.39 -46.79 -2.51
C GLU A 149 -14.75 -46.28 -1.11
N LYS A 150 -16.01 -45.94 -0.87
CA LYS A 150 -16.43 -45.38 0.40
C LYS A 150 -16.25 -46.38 1.55
N GLY A 151 -15.53 -45.94 2.58
CA GLY A 151 -15.15 -46.79 3.71
C GLY A 151 -13.81 -47.51 3.57
N VAL A 152 -13.18 -47.48 2.39
CA VAL A 152 -11.86 -48.06 2.12
C VAL A 152 -10.94 -47.00 1.53
N ALA A 153 -10.39 -46.15 2.38
CA ALA A 153 -9.58 -45.01 1.95
C ALA A 153 -8.32 -45.34 1.14
N THR A 154 -7.89 -46.59 1.13
CA THR A 154 -6.72 -47.10 0.36
C THR A 154 -7.09 -47.61 -1.03
N ASN A 155 -8.39 -47.74 -1.37
CA ASN A 155 -8.85 -48.21 -2.67
C ASN A 155 -9.49 -47.06 -3.45
N GLY A 156 -8.73 -46.47 -4.37
CA GLY A 156 -9.15 -45.34 -5.21
C GLY A 156 -8.34 -45.21 -6.46
N THR A 157 -8.86 -44.40 -7.40
CA THR A 157 -8.22 -44.00 -8.65
C THR A 157 -8.49 -42.54 -8.91
N VAL A 158 -7.86 -41.98 -9.96
CA VAL A 158 -8.11 -40.61 -10.47
C VAL A 158 -8.54 -40.70 -11.93
N THR A 159 -9.37 -39.76 -12.35
CA THR A 159 -9.81 -39.67 -13.74
C THR A 159 -8.68 -39.25 -14.70
N ASP A 160 -8.72 -39.79 -15.92
CA ASP A 160 -7.80 -39.46 -17.02
C ASP A 160 -8.14 -38.15 -17.73
N PHE A 161 -7.45 -37.83 -18.83
CA PHE A 161 -7.67 -36.59 -19.62
C PHE A 161 -9.05 -36.47 -20.26
N GLU A 162 -9.81 -37.60 -20.38
CA GLU A 162 -11.15 -37.65 -20.90
C GLU A 162 -12.20 -37.78 -19.79
N GLY A 163 -11.74 -37.64 -18.51
CA GLY A 163 -12.58 -37.78 -17.33
C GLY A 163 -12.96 -39.23 -16.98
N ASN A 164 -12.39 -40.24 -17.66
CA ASN A 164 -12.73 -41.64 -17.41
C ASN A 164 -11.97 -42.18 -16.20
N TYR A 165 -12.62 -43.16 -15.53
CA TYR A 165 -11.99 -43.88 -14.43
C TYR A 165 -12.32 -45.37 -14.47
N THR A 166 -11.47 -46.18 -13.90
CA THR A 166 -11.66 -47.61 -13.69
C THR A 166 -11.19 -47.93 -12.28
N LEU A 167 -12.10 -48.55 -11.48
CA LEU A 167 -11.80 -48.92 -10.10
C LEU A 167 -12.48 -50.27 -9.78
N THR A 168 -11.74 -51.22 -9.19
CA THR A 168 -12.29 -52.49 -8.70
C THR A 168 -12.68 -52.31 -7.24
N ILE A 169 -13.94 -52.51 -6.92
CA ILE A 169 -14.54 -52.29 -5.59
C ILE A 169 -15.15 -53.56 -5.00
N SER A 170 -15.23 -53.58 -3.70
CA SER A 170 -15.91 -54.60 -2.90
C SER A 170 -17.16 -54.07 -2.18
N SER A 171 -17.28 -52.73 -2.08
CA SER A 171 -18.45 -52.07 -1.48
C SER A 171 -19.47 -51.62 -2.52
N ASP A 172 -20.64 -51.12 -2.05
CA ASP A 172 -21.71 -50.65 -2.91
C ASP A 172 -21.78 -49.13 -3.02
N GLU A 173 -20.73 -48.38 -2.60
CA GLU A 173 -20.69 -46.93 -2.67
C GLU A 173 -19.32 -46.41 -3.12
N LEU A 174 -19.36 -45.53 -4.11
CA LEU A 174 -18.20 -44.74 -4.56
C LEU A 174 -18.31 -43.30 -4.05
N GLN A 175 -17.24 -42.74 -3.57
CA GLN A 175 -17.13 -41.31 -3.30
C GLN A 175 -16.25 -40.66 -4.36
N ILE A 176 -16.81 -39.66 -5.07
CA ILE A 176 -16.11 -38.90 -6.11
C ILE A 176 -15.95 -37.47 -5.62
N SER A 177 -14.74 -36.94 -5.71
CA SER A 177 -14.43 -35.58 -5.27
C SER A 177 -13.37 -34.96 -6.18
N TYR A 178 -13.48 -33.63 -6.35
CA TYR A 178 -12.50 -32.83 -7.05
C TYR A 178 -12.42 -31.43 -6.42
N ILE A 179 -11.27 -30.78 -6.48
CA ILE A 179 -11.09 -29.43 -5.93
C ILE A 179 -12.00 -28.46 -6.67
N GLY A 180 -12.84 -27.72 -5.92
CA GLY A 180 -13.82 -26.79 -6.50
C GLY A 180 -15.19 -27.41 -6.85
N TYR A 181 -15.41 -28.70 -6.52
CA TYR A 181 -16.68 -29.40 -6.76
C TYR A 181 -17.23 -30.04 -5.48
N LEU A 182 -18.56 -30.11 -5.37
CA LEU A 182 -19.22 -30.81 -4.27
C LEU A 182 -18.94 -32.31 -4.36
N PRO A 183 -18.44 -32.98 -3.31
CA PRO A 183 -18.25 -34.41 -3.30
C PRO A 183 -19.58 -35.14 -3.49
N GLN A 184 -19.62 -36.17 -4.35
CA GLN A 184 -20.80 -36.97 -4.61
C GLN A 184 -20.55 -38.41 -4.21
N VAL A 185 -21.54 -39.00 -3.54
CA VAL A 185 -21.57 -40.46 -3.24
C VAL A 185 -22.51 -41.13 -4.21
N VAL A 186 -22.01 -42.13 -4.95
CA VAL A 186 -22.75 -42.89 -5.93
C VAL A 186 -22.93 -44.30 -5.41
N LYS A 187 -24.21 -44.78 -5.34
CA LYS A 187 -24.54 -46.17 -5.03
C LYS A 187 -24.37 -47.02 -6.26
N VAL A 188 -23.60 -48.08 -6.11
CA VAL A 188 -23.30 -49.04 -7.16
C VAL A 188 -24.23 -50.26 -7.04
N HIS A 189 -25.09 -50.46 -8.05
CA HIS A 189 -26.05 -51.57 -8.08
C HIS A 189 -25.46 -52.82 -8.76
N SER A 190 -25.91 -53.99 -8.33
CA SER A 190 -25.53 -55.25 -8.95
C SER A 190 -26.07 -55.34 -10.40
N GLY A 191 -25.16 -55.58 -11.34
CA GLY A 191 -25.48 -55.64 -12.77
C GLY A 191 -25.12 -54.44 -13.61
N THR A 192 -24.69 -53.31 -13.00
CA THR A 192 -24.20 -52.13 -13.70
C THR A 192 -22.71 -51.93 -13.42
N SER A 193 -21.92 -51.86 -14.47
CA SER A 193 -20.46 -51.66 -14.37
C SER A 193 -19.98 -50.27 -14.87
N PHE A 194 -20.92 -49.47 -15.40
CA PHE A 194 -20.59 -48.16 -15.97
C PHE A 194 -21.36 -47.04 -15.29
N TYR A 195 -20.66 -46.05 -14.65
CA TYR A 195 -21.30 -44.97 -13.91
C TYR A 195 -20.72 -43.61 -14.32
N ASN A 196 -21.50 -42.83 -15.05
CA ASN A 196 -21.18 -41.42 -15.31
C ASN A 196 -21.65 -40.57 -14.14
N VAL A 197 -20.77 -39.67 -13.70
CA VAL A 197 -21.02 -38.80 -12.58
C VAL A 197 -20.85 -37.36 -13.00
N THR A 198 -21.86 -36.55 -12.71
CA THR A 198 -21.79 -35.12 -12.94
C THR A 198 -21.55 -34.42 -11.60
N LEU A 199 -20.37 -33.87 -11.40
CA LEU A 199 -20.09 -33.07 -10.23
C LEU A 199 -20.62 -31.65 -10.42
N LYS A 200 -21.25 -31.11 -9.40
CA LYS A 200 -21.64 -29.71 -9.34
C LYS A 200 -20.51 -28.90 -8.76
N GLU A 201 -20.19 -27.79 -9.37
CA GLU A 201 -19.21 -26.85 -8.79
C GLU A 201 -19.63 -26.53 -7.35
N ASP A 202 -18.67 -26.56 -6.44
CA ASP A 202 -18.90 -26.10 -5.07
C ASP A 202 -18.92 -24.57 -5.11
N THR A 203 -20.10 -24.01 -5.43
CA THR A 203 -20.38 -22.59 -5.38
C THR A 203 -20.48 -22.05 -3.96
N LYS A 204 -20.27 -22.90 -2.94
CA LYS A 204 -19.92 -22.36 -1.64
C LYS A 204 -18.62 -21.60 -1.84
N THR A 205 -18.72 -20.28 -1.92
CA THR A 205 -17.63 -19.36 -1.65
C THR A 205 -16.85 -19.98 -0.51
N LEU A 206 -15.61 -20.42 -0.76
CA LEU A 206 -14.66 -20.74 0.31
C LEU A 206 -14.90 -19.66 1.34
N ASP A 207 -15.26 -20.04 2.58
CA ASP A 207 -15.60 -19.09 3.64
C ASP A 207 -14.49 -18.02 3.65
N GLU A 208 -14.70 -16.90 2.98
CA GLU A 208 -13.71 -15.85 2.84
C GLU A 208 -13.37 -15.37 4.24
N VAL A 209 -12.14 -15.62 4.65
CA VAL A 209 -11.65 -15.28 5.98
C VAL A 209 -10.96 -13.95 5.87
N VAL A 210 -11.41 -12.99 6.65
CA VAL A 210 -10.84 -11.65 6.72
C VAL A 210 -10.02 -11.51 8.00
N VAL A 211 -8.83 -10.94 7.88
CA VAL A 211 -8.01 -10.59 9.04
C VAL A 211 -8.58 -9.32 9.68
N ILE A 212 -8.91 -9.38 10.95
CA ILE A 212 -9.43 -8.25 11.72
C ILE A 212 -8.79 -8.22 13.11
N GLY A 213 -8.13 -7.13 13.43
CA GLY A 213 -7.44 -6.99 14.70
C GLY A 213 -6.35 -8.05 14.84
N TYR A 214 -6.29 -8.68 16.00
CA TYR A 214 -5.34 -9.75 16.31
C TYR A 214 -5.93 -11.15 16.04
N GLY A 215 -6.76 -11.30 14.98
CA GLY A 215 -7.39 -12.57 14.64
C GLY A 215 -8.01 -12.58 13.25
N THR A 216 -8.60 -13.72 12.90
CA THR A 216 -9.31 -13.92 11.63
C THR A 216 -10.78 -14.21 11.91
N GLN A 217 -11.67 -13.72 11.05
CA GLN A 217 -13.11 -14.02 11.11
C GLN A 217 -13.62 -14.36 9.70
N LYS A 218 -14.65 -15.21 9.64
CA LYS A 218 -15.37 -15.46 8.39
C LYS A 218 -16.10 -14.17 7.98
N LYS A 219 -15.99 -13.77 6.72
CA LYS A 219 -16.63 -12.56 6.17
C LYS A 219 -18.13 -12.50 6.46
N VAL A 220 -18.80 -13.64 6.39
CA VAL A 220 -20.25 -13.75 6.68
C VAL A 220 -20.59 -13.40 8.13
N ASN A 221 -19.67 -13.58 9.08
CA ASN A 221 -19.87 -13.31 10.50
C ASN A 221 -19.39 -11.89 10.91
N LEU A 222 -18.89 -11.09 9.97
CA LEU A 222 -18.50 -9.71 10.27
C LEU A 222 -19.73 -8.84 10.53
N THR A 223 -19.67 -8.08 11.60
CA THR A 223 -20.69 -7.08 11.99
C THR A 223 -20.28 -5.66 11.65
N GLY A 224 -18.98 -5.44 11.37
CA GLY A 224 -18.42 -4.15 10.96
C GLY A 224 -18.30 -3.97 9.44
N SER A 225 -18.11 -2.72 8.99
CA SER A 225 -17.86 -2.37 7.59
C SER A 225 -16.40 -2.59 7.21
N VAL A 226 -16.11 -3.73 6.60
CA VAL A 226 -14.76 -4.14 6.17
C VAL A 226 -14.78 -4.46 4.68
N ALA A 227 -13.86 -3.88 3.93
CA ALA A 227 -13.63 -4.24 2.54
C ALA A 227 -12.22 -4.83 2.39
N SER A 228 -12.07 -5.84 1.58
CA SER A 228 -10.78 -6.50 1.33
C SER A 228 -10.46 -6.49 -0.16
N VAL A 229 -9.19 -6.26 -0.48
CA VAL A 229 -8.63 -6.33 -1.83
C VAL A 229 -7.58 -7.42 -1.83
N SER A 230 -7.70 -8.35 -2.75
CA SER A 230 -6.80 -9.51 -2.84
C SER A 230 -5.50 -9.19 -3.59
N SER A 231 -4.51 -10.05 -3.42
CA SER A 231 -3.24 -9.99 -4.17
C SER A 231 -3.43 -9.93 -5.68
N SER A 232 -4.39 -10.71 -6.23
CA SER A 232 -4.66 -10.76 -7.67
C SER A 232 -5.17 -9.43 -8.23
N GLU A 233 -5.93 -8.66 -7.46
CA GLU A 233 -6.47 -7.35 -7.88
C GLU A 233 -5.40 -6.25 -7.86
N ILE A 234 -4.31 -6.44 -7.10
CA ILE A 234 -3.24 -5.44 -6.92
C ILE A 234 -2.08 -5.68 -7.88
N LYS A 235 -1.61 -6.93 -7.98
CA LYS A 235 -0.36 -7.29 -8.68
C LYS A 235 -0.41 -7.04 -10.18
N ASP A 236 -1.60 -7.13 -10.80
CA ASP A 236 -1.78 -7.02 -12.24
C ASP A 236 -1.94 -5.55 -12.69
N ARG A 237 -1.95 -4.60 -11.76
CA ARG A 237 -1.96 -3.17 -12.05
C ARG A 237 -0.55 -2.64 -12.22
N VAL A 238 -0.33 -1.91 -13.33
CA VAL A 238 0.95 -1.25 -13.63
C VAL A 238 1.11 -0.01 -12.76
N GLN A 239 1.41 -0.20 -11.49
CA GLN A 239 1.61 0.88 -10.53
C GLN A 239 2.88 0.65 -9.71
N THR A 240 3.67 1.69 -9.53
CA THR A 240 4.91 1.66 -8.71
C THR A 240 4.64 1.86 -7.22
N ASN A 241 3.39 2.18 -6.87
CA ASN A 241 2.94 2.48 -5.51
C ASN A 241 1.69 1.66 -5.17
N VAL A 242 1.72 0.93 -4.04
CA VAL A 242 0.62 0.06 -3.61
C VAL A 242 -0.68 0.85 -3.39
N LEU A 243 -0.61 2.09 -2.87
CA LEU A 243 -1.79 2.91 -2.64
C LEU A 243 -2.49 3.30 -3.95
N SER A 244 -1.73 3.62 -4.99
CA SER A 244 -2.29 3.89 -6.33
C SER A 244 -2.92 2.64 -6.94
N ALA A 245 -2.39 1.45 -6.62
CA ALA A 245 -2.94 0.19 -7.12
C ALA A 245 -4.31 -0.15 -6.52
N VAL A 246 -4.69 0.39 -5.36
CA VAL A 246 -6.01 0.18 -4.74
C VAL A 246 -7.01 1.29 -5.05
N GLN A 247 -6.65 2.30 -5.83
CA GLN A 247 -7.54 3.40 -6.19
C GLN A 247 -8.78 2.90 -6.93
N GLY A 248 -9.98 3.32 -6.46
CA GLY A 248 -11.27 2.98 -7.08
C GLY A 248 -11.77 1.56 -6.83
N THR A 249 -11.06 0.75 -6.01
CA THR A 249 -11.47 -0.65 -5.74
C THR A 249 -12.47 -0.77 -4.59
N VAL A 250 -12.50 0.19 -3.67
CA VAL A 250 -13.29 0.12 -2.43
C VAL A 250 -14.17 1.36 -2.27
N PRO A 251 -15.49 1.21 -2.06
CA PRO A 251 -16.38 2.36 -1.80
C PRO A 251 -16.02 3.03 -0.46
N GLY A 252 -16.14 4.37 -0.43
CA GLY A 252 -15.82 5.17 0.75
C GLY A 252 -14.33 5.33 1.05
N VAL A 253 -13.46 4.79 0.19
CA VAL A 253 -12.01 4.97 0.23
C VAL A 253 -11.59 5.82 -0.95
N THR A 254 -11.20 7.07 -0.68
CA THR A 254 -10.73 8.01 -1.71
C THR A 254 -9.22 8.06 -1.71
N VAL A 255 -8.61 7.67 -2.83
CA VAL A 255 -7.17 7.81 -3.06
C VAL A 255 -6.93 8.98 -4.02
N ILE A 256 -6.12 9.94 -3.60
CA ILE A 256 -5.73 11.10 -4.39
C ILE A 256 -4.27 10.94 -4.78
N SER A 257 -4.03 10.72 -6.06
CA SER A 257 -2.70 10.63 -6.65
C SER A 257 -2.51 11.81 -7.60
N ARG A 258 -1.48 12.63 -7.35
CA ARG A 258 -1.11 13.77 -8.21
C ARG A 258 0.31 13.55 -8.75
N PRO A 259 0.61 13.97 -9.98
CA PRO A 259 1.96 13.94 -10.50
C PRO A 259 2.94 14.64 -9.55
N GLY A 260 4.07 14.01 -9.24
CA GLY A 260 5.10 14.58 -8.36
C GLY A 260 4.77 14.58 -6.86
N SER A 261 3.59 14.10 -6.44
CA SER A 261 3.19 14.04 -5.05
C SER A 261 3.02 12.59 -4.58
N THR A 262 3.27 12.36 -3.30
CA THR A 262 2.96 11.09 -2.65
C THR A 262 1.43 10.93 -2.60
N PRO A 263 0.87 9.79 -3.04
CA PRO A 263 -0.56 9.54 -2.95
C PRO A 263 -1.06 9.59 -1.51
N SER A 264 -2.25 10.15 -1.32
CA SER A 264 -2.94 10.21 -0.02
C SER A 264 -4.25 9.45 -0.05
N ILE A 265 -4.73 9.02 1.11
CA ILE A 265 -5.96 8.25 1.27
C ILE A 265 -6.84 8.87 2.35
N ASN A 266 -8.14 8.88 2.11
CA ASN A 266 -9.14 9.28 3.09
C ASN A 266 -10.29 8.27 3.13
N PHE A 267 -10.78 8.00 4.33
CA PHE A 267 -11.95 7.16 4.57
C PHE A 267 -13.14 8.02 4.97
N ARG A 268 -14.23 7.92 4.19
CA ARG A 268 -15.51 8.57 4.52
C ARG A 268 -15.36 10.08 4.75
N GLY A 269 -14.58 10.72 3.86
CA GLY A 269 -14.35 12.15 3.88
C GLY A 269 -13.37 12.65 4.94
N ARG A 270 -13.01 13.92 4.83
CA ARG A 270 -12.09 14.58 5.75
C ARG A 270 -12.80 14.83 7.09
N GLY A 271 -12.28 14.25 8.15
CA GLY A 271 -12.87 14.33 9.49
C GLY A 271 -12.16 15.29 10.43
N ASN A 272 -11.08 15.93 10.00
CA ASN A 272 -10.25 16.79 10.82
C ASN A 272 -9.75 17.98 10.02
N LEU A 273 -9.44 19.07 10.72
CA LEU A 273 -8.89 20.31 10.15
C LEU A 273 -7.39 20.19 9.86
N GLY A 274 -6.70 19.26 10.53
CA GLY A 274 -5.32 18.84 10.29
C GLY A 274 -5.25 17.61 9.37
N THR A 275 -4.52 16.57 9.82
CA THR A 275 -4.38 15.29 9.12
C THR A 275 -5.51 14.31 9.45
N SER A 276 -6.10 13.70 8.41
CA SER A 276 -7.12 12.64 8.52
C SER A 276 -6.61 11.32 7.91
N GLU A 277 -5.31 11.03 8.06
CA GLU A 277 -4.72 9.80 7.55
C GLU A 277 -5.13 8.58 8.37
N PRO A 278 -5.41 7.42 7.72
CA PRO A 278 -5.67 6.17 8.41
C PRO A 278 -4.40 5.61 9.08
N LEU A 279 -4.61 4.68 9.99
CA LEU A 279 -3.53 3.88 10.55
C LEU A 279 -3.15 2.77 9.56
N TYR A 280 -1.87 2.58 9.32
CA TYR A 280 -1.35 1.45 8.54
C TYR A 280 -0.83 0.36 9.50
N VAL A 281 -1.27 -0.86 9.28
CA VAL A 281 -0.86 -2.04 10.06
C VAL A 281 -0.41 -3.14 9.09
N ILE A 282 0.82 -3.62 9.23
CA ILE A 282 1.39 -4.66 8.38
C ILE A 282 1.75 -5.84 9.26
N ASP A 283 1.09 -6.99 9.08
CA ASP A 283 1.25 -8.21 9.87
C ASP A 283 1.15 -7.96 11.40
N GLY A 284 0.27 -7.04 11.82
CA GLY A 284 0.09 -6.63 13.22
C GLY A 284 1.02 -5.48 13.67
N ALA A 285 2.01 -5.11 12.87
CA ALA A 285 2.95 -4.03 13.17
C ALA A 285 2.46 -2.68 12.64
N ILE A 286 2.57 -1.63 13.47
CA ILE A 286 2.23 -0.27 13.09
C ILE A 286 3.29 0.30 12.15
N ALA A 287 2.85 0.79 11.00
CA ALA A 287 3.68 1.44 9.99
C ALA A 287 3.19 2.87 9.68
N ASP A 288 3.94 3.60 8.85
CA ASP A 288 3.47 4.84 8.23
C ASP A 288 3.12 4.64 6.75
N ALA A 289 2.52 5.68 6.16
CA ALA A 289 2.11 5.68 4.77
C ALA A 289 3.28 5.40 3.81
N ALA A 290 4.47 5.94 4.07
CA ALA A 290 5.63 5.79 3.21
C ALA A 290 6.12 4.34 3.15
N PHE A 291 6.16 3.65 4.30
CA PHE A 291 6.52 2.24 4.37
C PHE A 291 5.50 1.37 3.61
N PHE A 292 4.20 1.57 3.88
CA PHE A 292 3.12 0.85 3.18
C PHE A 292 3.21 1.04 1.66
N GLN A 293 3.38 2.27 1.19
CA GLN A 293 3.45 2.60 -0.23
C GLN A 293 4.69 2.02 -0.92
N SER A 294 5.73 1.74 -0.14
CA SER A 294 6.98 1.17 -0.64
C SER A 294 7.04 -0.36 -0.60
N LEU A 295 6.03 -1.03 -0.07
CA LEU A 295 5.95 -2.50 -0.09
C LEU A 295 5.95 -3.04 -1.54
N ASN A 296 6.46 -4.26 -1.69
CA ASN A 296 6.35 -4.97 -2.94
C ASN A 296 4.94 -5.58 -3.08
N PRO A 297 4.16 -5.25 -4.14
CA PRO A 297 2.82 -5.80 -4.33
C PRO A 297 2.80 -7.35 -4.36
N ASN A 298 3.87 -7.98 -4.84
CA ASN A 298 3.98 -9.44 -4.90
C ASN A 298 4.14 -10.11 -3.52
N SER A 299 4.55 -9.35 -2.48
CA SER A 299 4.62 -9.83 -1.09
C SER A 299 3.28 -9.74 -0.37
N ILE A 300 2.30 -9.03 -0.92
CA ILE A 300 1.01 -8.80 -0.27
C ILE A 300 0.06 -9.96 -0.58
N GLU A 301 -0.60 -10.50 0.44
CA GLU A 301 -1.70 -11.47 0.33
C GLU A 301 -3.04 -10.77 0.18
N SER A 302 -3.30 -9.81 1.09
CA SER A 302 -4.52 -9.02 1.07
C SER A 302 -4.34 -7.68 1.76
N ILE A 303 -5.18 -6.70 1.39
CA ILE A 303 -5.32 -5.41 2.08
C ILE A 303 -6.77 -5.28 2.52
N SER A 304 -6.99 -5.16 3.83
CA SER A 304 -8.31 -4.93 4.41
C SER A 304 -8.44 -3.48 4.87
N PHE A 305 -9.56 -2.85 4.50
CA PHE A 305 -9.91 -1.48 4.84
C PHE A 305 -11.00 -1.51 5.91
N LEU A 306 -10.62 -1.17 7.14
CA LEU A 306 -11.53 -1.12 8.28
C LEU A 306 -12.10 0.30 8.35
N LYS A 307 -13.39 0.44 8.04
CA LYS A 307 -14.01 1.75 7.82
C LYS A 307 -14.92 2.21 8.96
N ASP A 308 -15.25 1.31 9.90
CA ASP A 308 -16.13 1.60 11.03
C ASP A 308 -15.42 1.47 12.38
N ALA A 309 -16.08 1.93 13.45
CA ALA A 309 -15.50 1.91 14.78
C ALA A 309 -15.37 0.51 15.37
N SER A 310 -16.29 -0.42 15.07
CA SER A 310 -16.26 -1.77 15.62
C SER A 310 -15.02 -2.53 15.12
N SER A 311 -14.77 -2.53 13.80
CA SER A 311 -13.61 -3.18 13.21
C SER A 311 -12.27 -2.51 13.56
N SER A 312 -12.27 -1.17 13.80
CA SER A 312 -11.06 -0.38 14.00
C SER A 312 -10.67 -0.20 15.47
N ALA A 313 -11.62 -0.31 16.43
CA ALA A 313 -11.41 0.05 17.84
C ALA A 313 -10.22 -0.70 18.51
N ILE A 314 -9.99 -1.94 18.13
CA ILE A 314 -8.92 -2.74 18.72
C ILE A 314 -7.51 -2.18 18.39
N TYR A 315 -7.38 -1.34 17.34
CA TYR A 315 -6.12 -0.69 16.96
C TYR A 315 -5.92 0.67 17.64
N GLY A 316 -6.91 1.19 18.32
CA GLY A 316 -6.82 2.30 19.29
C GLY A 316 -6.77 3.69 18.72
N SER A 317 -6.06 4.54 19.44
CA SER A 317 -6.07 6.00 19.35
C SER A 317 -5.50 6.62 18.07
N ARG A 318 -5.13 5.82 17.08
CA ARG A 318 -4.74 6.30 15.74
C ARG A 318 -5.63 5.77 14.64
N ALA A 319 -6.62 4.95 14.99
CA ALA A 319 -7.56 4.34 14.06
C ALA A 319 -8.81 5.19 13.78
N ALA A 320 -8.86 6.42 14.30
CA ALA A 320 -10.01 7.32 14.19
C ALA A 320 -10.45 7.60 12.73
N TYR A 321 -9.52 7.56 11.81
CA TYR A 321 -9.77 7.77 10.37
C TYR A 321 -9.68 6.48 9.55
N GLY A 322 -9.89 5.31 10.20
CA GLY A 322 -9.85 3.99 9.61
C GLY A 322 -8.48 3.32 9.71
N VAL A 323 -8.44 2.06 9.29
CA VAL A 323 -7.22 1.24 9.31
C VAL A 323 -7.02 0.59 7.95
N VAL A 324 -5.80 0.68 7.42
CA VAL A 324 -5.31 -0.10 6.28
C VAL A 324 -4.52 -1.26 6.86
N LEU A 325 -5.12 -2.44 6.86
CA LEU A 325 -4.52 -3.66 7.38
C LEU A 325 -3.96 -4.49 6.23
N VAL A 326 -2.65 -4.67 6.21
CA VAL A 326 -1.94 -5.45 5.20
C VAL A 326 -1.54 -6.80 5.79
N THR A 327 -1.89 -7.85 5.09
CA THR A 327 -1.39 -9.19 5.37
C THR A 327 -0.41 -9.56 4.28
N THR A 328 0.81 -9.94 4.65
CA THR A 328 1.80 -10.42 3.69
C THR A 328 1.74 -11.93 3.54
N LYS A 329 2.24 -12.43 2.40
CA LYS A 329 2.22 -13.85 2.07
C LYS A 329 3.04 -14.66 3.06
N ASN A 330 2.52 -15.81 3.42
CA ASN A 330 3.19 -16.80 4.25
C ASN A 330 3.56 -18.03 3.41
N GLY A 331 4.48 -18.85 3.90
CA GLY A 331 4.77 -20.14 3.31
C GLY A 331 3.63 -21.14 3.53
N GLU A 332 3.42 -21.99 2.56
CA GLU A 332 2.48 -23.12 2.63
C GLU A 332 3.25 -24.43 2.74
N LYS A 333 2.58 -25.46 3.28
CA LYS A 333 3.12 -26.82 3.30
C LYS A 333 3.25 -27.33 1.87
N GLY A 334 4.36 -27.94 1.53
CA GLY A 334 4.58 -28.54 0.21
C GLY A 334 5.96 -28.30 -0.34
N LYS A 335 6.15 -28.67 -1.61
CA LYS A 335 7.41 -28.43 -2.34
C LYS A 335 7.67 -26.94 -2.49
N MET A 336 8.94 -26.59 -2.60
CA MET A 336 9.38 -25.23 -2.89
C MET A 336 8.76 -24.75 -4.22
N ASN A 337 8.08 -23.62 -4.16
CA ASN A 337 7.58 -22.91 -5.32
C ASN A 337 8.44 -21.66 -5.55
N VAL A 338 8.91 -21.47 -6.78
CA VAL A 338 9.67 -20.30 -7.20
C VAL A 338 8.82 -19.56 -8.23
N SER A 339 8.56 -18.27 -8.01
CA SER A 339 7.83 -17.47 -8.97
C SER A 339 8.60 -16.19 -9.29
N TYR A 340 8.62 -15.83 -10.57
CA TYR A 340 9.15 -14.56 -11.07
C TYR A 340 8.01 -13.74 -11.65
N SER A 341 7.98 -12.46 -11.29
CA SER A 341 7.08 -11.46 -11.86
C SER A 341 7.91 -10.30 -12.40
N GLY A 342 7.78 -10.02 -13.68
CA GLY A 342 8.45 -8.91 -14.36
C GLY A 342 7.44 -7.99 -15.03
N LEU A 343 7.63 -6.70 -14.87
CA LEU A 343 6.82 -5.67 -15.49
C LEU A 343 7.73 -4.61 -16.10
N VAL A 344 7.46 -4.26 -17.36
CA VAL A 344 8.04 -3.12 -18.06
C VAL A 344 6.89 -2.26 -18.55
N GLY A 345 6.89 -1.00 -18.20
CA GLY A 345 5.84 -0.06 -18.56
C GLY A 345 6.40 1.26 -19.05
N MET A 346 5.59 1.96 -19.83
CA MET A 346 5.85 3.32 -20.27
C MET A 346 4.75 4.22 -19.72
N LYS A 347 5.13 5.27 -18.99
CA LYS A 347 4.20 6.28 -18.47
C LYS A 347 4.11 7.44 -19.42
N THR A 348 2.89 7.94 -19.65
CA THR A 348 2.61 9.14 -20.41
C THR A 348 1.62 10.02 -19.67
N PRO A 349 1.72 11.36 -19.72
CA PRO A 349 0.68 12.23 -19.17
C PRO A 349 -0.65 11.97 -19.91
N THR A 350 -1.73 11.76 -19.17
CA THR A 350 -3.06 11.54 -19.74
C THR A 350 -3.70 12.85 -20.22
N TYR A 351 -3.32 13.96 -19.61
CA TYR A 351 -3.81 15.28 -19.93
C TYR A 351 -2.73 16.33 -19.61
N LEU A 352 -2.49 17.22 -20.51
CA LEU A 352 -1.72 18.45 -20.31
C LEU A 352 -2.62 19.64 -20.66
N PRO A 353 -2.71 20.68 -19.81
CA PRO A 353 -3.44 21.89 -20.14
C PRO A 353 -2.87 22.53 -21.41
N LYS A 354 -3.73 22.99 -22.28
CA LYS A 354 -3.33 23.78 -23.45
C LYS A 354 -2.98 25.19 -23.00
N THR A 355 -1.84 25.65 -23.43
CA THR A 355 -1.43 27.07 -23.32
C THR A 355 -1.78 27.81 -24.59
N VAL A 356 -1.98 29.11 -24.50
CA VAL A 356 -2.23 29.96 -25.67
C VAL A 356 -0.94 30.22 -26.44
N ASP A 357 -1.06 30.37 -27.74
CA ASP A 357 0.04 30.75 -28.58
C ASP A 357 0.48 32.20 -28.30
N SER A 358 1.71 32.56 -28.72
CA SER A 358 2.29 33.88 -28.41
C SER A 358 1.50 35.04 -29.00
N TRP A 359 0.94 34.89 -30.24
CA TRP A 359 0.10 35.92 -30.85
C TRP A 359 -1.27 36.07 -30.15
N GLU A 360 -1.82 34.98 -29.62
CA GLU A 360 -3.02 35.03 -28.79
C GLU A 360 -2.76 35.74 -27.48
N TYR A 361 -1.67 35.36 -26.80
CA TYR A 361 -1.25 36.02 -25.57
C TYR A 361 -1.05 37.53 -25.75
N ALA A 362 -0.32 37.94 -26.80
CA ALA A 362 -0.08 39.33 -27.12
C ALA A 362 -1.38 40.11 -27.43
N SER A 363 -2.31 39.48 -28.15
CA SER A 363 -3.63 40.05 -28.47
C SER A 363 -4.48 40.25 -27.20
N MET A 364 -4.55 39.19 -26.33
CA MET A 364 -5.29 39.23 -25.06
C MET A 364 -4.70 40.26 -24.09
N LEU A 365 -3.37 40.39 -24.06
CA LEU A 365 -2.74 41.41 -23.22
C LEU A 365 -3.10 42.84 -23.72
N ASN A 366 -3.07 43.08 -25.03
CA ASN A 366 -3.55 44.33 -25.61
C ASN A 366 -5.00 44.62 -25.26
N GLU A 367 -5.89 43.64 -25.37
CA GLU A 367 -7.29 43.76 -25.01
C GLU A 367 -7.47 44.10 -23.52
N GLY A 368 -6.76 43.41 -22.65
CA GLY A 368 -6.78 43.72 -21.22
C GLY A 368 -6.27 45.14 -20.89
N MET A 369 -5.23 45.60 -21.55
CA MET A 369 -4.71 46.97 -21.38
C MET A 369 -5.69 48.00 -21.97
N TYR A 370 -6.29 47.73 -23.13
CA TYR A 370 -7.32 48.60 -23.72
C TYR A 370 -8.53 48.73 -22.81
N ASN A 371 -9.02 47.63 -22.26
CA ASN A 371 -10.14 47.62 -21.31
C ASN A 371 -9.80 48.39 -20.03
N ARG A 372 -8.53 48.40 -19.63
CA ARG A 372 -8.05 49.20 -18.49
C ARG A 372 -7.97 50.68 -18.79
N ASN A 373 -7.57 51.08 -20.01
CA ASN A 373 -7.46 52.45 -20.44
C ASN A 373 -7.60 52.57 -22.00
N ALA A 374 -8.82 52.74 -22.46
CA ALA A 374 -9.13 52.85 -23.91
C ALA A 374 -8.49 54.06 -24.60
N ALA A 375 -8.21 55.13 -23.85
CA ALA A 375 -7.58 56.37 -24.39
C ALA A 375 -6.19 56.13 -25.01
N ASN A 376 -5.50 55.09 -24.54
CA ASN A 376 -4.16 54.78 -25.06
C ASN A 376 -4.20 53.90 -26.34
N GLY A 377 -5.39 53.63 -26.91
CA GLY A 377 -5.56 52.83 -28.13
C GLY A 377 -5.49 51.31 -27.90
N LYS A 378 -5.75 50.54 -28.97
CA LYS A 378 -5.87 49.08 -28.89
C LYS A 378 -4.53 48.31 -28.79
N TYR A 379 -3.44 48.91 -29.22
CA TYR A 379 -2.15 48.26 -29.34
C TYR A 379 -1.16 48.81 -28.29
N GLN A 380 -1.47 48.63 -27.02
CA GLN A 380 -0.69 49.24 -25.94
C GLN A 380 0.58 48.46 -25.56
N ALA A 381 0.54 47.14 -25.67
CA ALA A 381 1.67 46.26 -25.38
C ALA A 381 2.42 45.87 -26.66
N TYR A 382 1.66 45.40 -27.68
CA TYR A 382 2.18 44.87 -28.94
C TYR A 382 1.44 45.50 -30.12
N SER A 383 2.21 45.95 -31.12
CA SER A 383 1.67 46.41 -32.39
C SER A 383 1.06 45.24 -33.18
N GLN A 384 0.22 45.50 -34.16
CA GLN A 384 -0.28 44.49 -35.08
C GLN A 384 0.86 43.80 -35.86
N GLU A 385 1.89 44.53 -36.24
CA GLU A 385 3.07 43.98 -36.91
C GLU A 385 3.83 42.98 -36.01
N GLU A 386 4.00 43.28 -34.73
CA GLU A 386 4.63 42.38 -33.75
C GLU A 386 3.78 41.09 -33.54
N ILE A 387 2.45 41.24 -33.50
CA ILE A 387 1.54 40.08 -33.41
C ILE A 387 1.66 39.18 -34.63
N ASP A 388 1.75 39.81 -35.84
CA ASP A 388 1.92 39.06 -37.08
C ASP A 388 3.30 38.38 -37.17
N LYS A 389 4.36 38.99 -36.62
CA LYS A 389 5.67 38.37 -36.51
C LYS A 389 5.66 37.15 -35.59
N PHE A 390 5.00 37.23 -34.43
CA PHE A 390 4.76 36.04 -33.54
C PHE A 390 4.04 34.93 -34.30
N ARG A 391 2.95 35.27 -35.06
CA ARG A 391 2.15 34.29 -35.80
C ARG A 391 2.94 33.62 -36.92
N ASN A 392 3.75 34.41 -37.64
CA ASN A 392 4.52 33.94 -38.78
C ASN A 392 5.86 33.31 -38.42
N GLY A 393 6.25 33.32 -37.14
CA GLY A 393 7.55 32.84 -36.70
C GLY A 393 8.74 33.60 -37.27
N THR A 394 8.58 34.91 -37.49
CA THR A 394 9.62 35.75 -38.02
C THR A 394 10.52 36.18 -36.87
N ASP A 395 11.81 35.82 -36.93
CA ASP A 395 12.81 36.17 -35.92
C ASP A 395 12.45 35.61 -34.53
N LEU A 396 12.78 34.35 -34.30
CA LEU A 396 12.44 33.62 -33.09
C LEU A 396 13.15 34.08 -31.81
N ASP A 397 14.22 34.86 -31.96
CA ASP A 397 14.90 35.47 -30.81
C ASP A 397 14.07 36.63 -30.21
N TYR A 398 13.19 37.24 -30.99
CA TYR A 398 12.36 38.37 -30.55
C TYR A 398 10.88 38.03 -30.49
N TYR A 399 10.43 37.18 -31.42
CA TYR A 399 9.01 36.82 -31.59
C TYR A 399 8.78 35.29 -31.54
N PRO A 400 9.16 34.65 -30.43
CA PRO A 400 9.00 33.18 -30.28
C PRO A 400 7.54 32.75 -30.09
N ASN A 401 7.30 31.49 -30.35
CA ASN A 401 6.11 30.79 -29.85
C ASN A 401 6.56 29.54 -29.09
N THR A 402 6.82 29.71 -27.80
CA THR A 402 7.45 28.68 -26.97
C THR A 402 6.41 27.74 -26.34
N ASN A 403 6.43 26.48 -26.74
CA ASN A 403 5.68 25.45 -26.04
C ASN A 403 6.56 24.86 -24.91
N TRP A 404 6.37 25.37 -23.72
CA TRP A 404 7.17 24.99 -22.57
C TRP A 404 7.02 23.52 -22.18
N ALA A 405 5.80 22.95 -22.31
CA ALA A 405 5.57 21.54 -21.98
C ALA A 405 6.38 20.61 -22.90
N ASP A 406 6.51 20.95 -24.19
CA ASP A 406 7.28 20.15 -25.15
C ASP A 406 8.78 20.24 -24.92
N LEU A 407 9.27 21.35 -24.32
CA LEU A 407 10.69 21.56 -24.06
C LEU A 407 11.16 20.87 -22.76
N VAL A 408 10.31 20.78 -21.73
CA VAL A 408 10.74 20.37 -20.38
C VAL A 408 10.23 19.00 -19.96
N LEU A 409 9.19 18.47 -20.62
CA LEU A 409 8.59 17.20 -20.24
C LEU A 409 9.06 16.07 -21.15
N ASP A 410 9.50 14.99 -20.52
CA ASP A 410 9.66 13.71 -21.17
C ASP A 410 8.30 12.98 -21.14
N LYS A 411 7.59 12.99 -22.28
CA LYS A 411 6.22 12.46 -22.38
C LYS A 411 6.15 10.94 -22.35
N HIS A 412 7.27 10.25 -22.45
CA HIS A 412 7.37 8.78 -22.49
C HIS A 412 8.50 8.31 -21.60
N VAL A 413 8.18 7.97 -20.38
CA VAL A 413 9.19 7.57 -19.38
C VAL A 413 9.04 6.12 -18.98
N LEU A 414 10.16 5.43 -18.82
CA LEU A 414 10.23 4.01 -18.53
C LEU A 414 10.00 3.74 -17.04
N THR A 415 9.24 2.70 -16.74
CA THR A 415 9.21 2.10 -15.41
C THR A 415 9.39 0.59 -15.53
N THR A 416 10.18 0.01 -14.63
CA THR A 416 10.37 -1.45 -14.58
C THR A 416 10.23 -1.95 -13.16
N GLN A 417 9.66 -3.14 -13.02
CA GLN A 417 9.53 -3.81 -11.72
C GLN A 417 9.78 -5.30 -11.90
N HIS A 418 10.65 -5.87 -11.06
CA HIS A 418 11.01 -7.28 -11.08
C HIS A 418 10.93 -7.84 -9.67
N SER A 419 10.41 -9.05 -9.54
CA SER A 419 10.22 -9.69 -8.26
C SER A 419 10.45 -11.20 -8.40
N VAL A 420 11.23 -11.77 -7.49
CA VAL A 420 11.42 -13.21 -7.37
C VAL A 420 10.97 -13.64 -6.00
N SER A 421 10.05 -14.60 -5.92
CA SER A 421 9.60 -15.15 -4.66
C SER A 421 9.83 -16.65 -4.54
N PHE A 422 10.12 -17.08 -3.32
CA PHE A 422 10.34 -18.45 -2.91
C PHE A 422 9.35 -18.75 -1.79
N SER A 423 8.55 -19.79 -1.91
CA SER A 423 7.65 -20.23 -0.87
C SER A 423 7.65 -21.74 -0.75
N GLY A 424 7.42 -22.25 0.46
CA GLY A 424 7.35 -23.68 0.68
C GLY A 424 7.36 -24.02 2.17
N GLY A 425 7.42 -25.29 2.48
CA GLY A 425 7.51 -25.71 3.86
C GLY A 425 7.23 -27.18 4.07
N SER A 426 7.55 -27.63 5.28
CA SER A 426 7.23 -28.95 5.83
C SER A 426 6.06 -28.81 6.82
N ASP A 427 5.74 -29.91 7.49
CA ASP A 427 4.77 -29.89 8.61
C ASP A 427 5.22 -29.03 9.79
N LYS A 428 6.52 -28.79 9.93
CA LYS A 428 7.10 -28.04 11.05
C LYS A 428 7.52 -26.63 10.70
N VAL A 429 7.96 -26.36 9.49
CA VAL A 429 8.51 -25.06 9.09
C VAL A 429 7.89 -24.63 7.78
N ARG A 430 7.41 -23.40 7.73
CA ARG A 430 6.88 -22.73 6.53
C ARG A 430 7.65 -21.45 6.30
N TYR A 431 7.95 -21.14 5.06
CA TYR A 431 8.71 -19.94 4.72
C TYR A 431 8.19 -19.29 3.43
N PHE A 432 8.28 -17.99 3.40
CA PHE A 432 8.10 -17.15 2.22
C PHE A 432 9.24 -16.14 2.17
N MET A 433 9.81 -15.91 1.00
CA MET A 433 10.82 -14.89 0.74
C MET A 433 10.53 -14.22 -0.59
N ASN A 434 10.62 -12.90 -0.66
CA ASN A 434 10.48 -12.13 -1.88
C ASN A 434 11.62 -11.13 -2.01
N LEU A 435 12.24 -11.08 -3.18
CA LEU A 435 13.25 -10.09 -3.57
C LEU A 435 12.66 -9.24 -4.68
N GLY A 436 12.68 -7.92 -4.51
CA GLY A 436 12.13 -6.98 -5.48
C GLY A 436 13.11 -5.90 -5.89
N TYR A 437 13.03 -5.52 -7.15
CA TYR A 437 13.73 -4.39 -7.77
C TYR A 437 12.72 -3.57 -8.56
N MET A 438 12.76 -2.25 -8.41
CA MET A 438 11.97 -1.30 -9.19
C MET A 438 12.86 -0.14 -9.61
N TYR A 439 12.74 0.24 -10.87
CA TYR A 439 13.30 1.47 -11.41
C TYR A 439 12.17 2.31 -12.01
N ASP A 440 12.10 3.57 -11.64
CA ASP A 440 11.12 4.53 -12.10
C ASP A 440 11.88 5.75 -12.62
N ASP A 441 12.02 5.83 -13.94
CA ASP A 441 12.65 6.96 -14.61
C ASP A 441 11.71 8.16 -14.54
N LYS A 442 12.24 9.31 -14.19
CA LYS A 442 11.55 10.61 -14.23
C LYS A 442 10.10 10.54 -13.71
N PRO A 443 9.86 10.17 -12.43
CA PRO A 443 8.50 10.03 -11.92
C PRO A 443 7.62 11.27 -12.10
N ASN A 444 8.24 12.43 -12.27
CA ASN A 444 7.57 13.71 -12.55
C ASN A 444 7.65 14.12 -14.03
N PHE A 445 8.03 13.22 -14.93
CA PHE A 445 8.21 13.49 -16.37
C PHE A 445 9.29 14.54 -16.68
N MET A 446 10.06 15.02 -15.71
CA MET A 446 11.13 15.99 -15.91
C MET A 446 12.49 15.31 -16.00
N SER A 447 13.38 15.87 -16.79
CA SER A 447 14.72 15.35 -17.04
C SER A 447 15.57 15.30 -15.76
N GLY A 448 16.52 14.38 -15.69
CA GLY A 448 17.53 14.34 -14.62
C GLY A 448 17.09 13.78 -13.26
N GLN A 449 15.91 13.16 -13.19
CA GLN A 449 15.40 12.57 -11.97
C GLN A 449 15.14 11.07 -12.17
N ASP A 450 15.57 10.25 -11.21
CA ASP A 450 15.24 8.83 -11.19
C ASP A 450 14.94 8.34 -9.76
N LYS A 451 14.30 7.17 -9.67
CA LYS A 451 14.04 6.50 -8.40
C LYS A 451 14.25 5.00 -8.53
N THR A 452 15.08 4.44 -7.67
CA THR A 452 15.32 3.00 -7.59
C THR A 452 14.89 2.48 -6.23
N ARG A 453 14.19 1.33 -6.20
CA ARG A 453 13.78 0.65 -4.98
C ARG A 453 14.24 -0.80 -4.99
N TYR A 454 14.79 -1.23 -3.86
CA TYR A 454 15.11 -2.63 -3.55
C TYR A 454 14.26 -3.07 -2.37
N THR A 455 13.67 -4.25 -2.43
CA THR A 455 12.87 -4.82 -1.33
C THR A 455 13.31 -6.25 -1.03
N LEU A 456 13.27 -6.59 0.26
CA LEU A 456 13.39 -7.95 0.76
C LEU A 456 12.26 -8.16 1.78
N ASP A 457 11.42 -9.16 1.54
CA ASP A 457 10.38 -9.60 2.47
C ASP A 457 10.60 -11.06 2.79
N THR A 458 10.62 -11.42 4.07
CA THR A 458 10.79 -12.80 4.52
C THR A 458 9.85 -13.09 5.67
N ASN A 459 9.07 -14.16 5.57
CA ASN A 459 8.22 -14.68 6.64
C ASN A 459 8.56 -16.13 6.91
N ILE A 460 8.77 -16.48 8.17
CA ILE A 460 9.07 -17.84 8.62
C ILE A 460 8.16 -18.16 9.81
N ALA A 461 7.53 -19.32 9.77
CA ALA A 461 6.79 -19.86 10.91
C ALA A 461 7.24 -21.29 11.20
N SER A 462 7.54 -21.59 12.46
CA SER A 462 8.01 -22.91 12.90
C SER A 462 7.14 -23.44 14.04
N ASP A 463 6.50 -24.57 13.81
CA ASP A 463 5.76 -25.32 14.82
C ASP A 463 6.77 -26.20 15.61
N ILE A 464 7.38 -25.64 16.66
CA ILE A 464 8.39 -26.32 17.50
C ILE A 464 7.77 -27.54 18.16
N THR A 465 6.55 -27.37 18.64
CA THR A 465 5.71 -28.45 19.18
C THR A 465 4.26 -28.24 18.74
N LYS A 466 3.35 -29.20 19.02
CA LYS A 466 1.91 -29.01 18.72
C LYS A 466 1.25 -27.85 19.47
N TRP A 467 1.87 -27.42 20.57
CA TRP A 467 1.36 -26.34 21.43
C TRP A 467 2.20 -25.05 21.36
N PHE A 468 3.35 -25.04 20.66
CA PHE A 468 4.25 -23.89 20.61
C PHE A 468 4.72 -23.61 19.18
N THR A 469 4.36 -22.43 18.66
CA THR A 469 4.75 -21.93 17.33
C THR A 469 5.58 -20.67 17.50
N VAL A 470 6.67 -20.55 16.78
CA VAL A 470 7.50 -19.33 16.66
C VAL A 470 7.35 -18.76 15.26
N LYS A 471 7.23 -17.43 15.16
CA LYS A 471 7.09 -16.68 13.91
C LYS A 471 8.17 -15.62 13.84
N GLY A 472 8.70 -15.39 12.66
CA GLY A 472 9.64 -14.30 12.42
C GLY A 472 9.43 -13.69 11.04
N SER A 473 9.57 -12.38 10.94
CA SER A 473 9.61 -11.71 9.64
C SER A 473 10.67 -10.63 9.58
N ILE A 474 11.22 -10.44 8.38
CA ILE A 474 12.15 -9.36 8.07
C ILE A 474 11.64 -8.67 6.83
N LYS A 475 11.47 -7.36 6.91
CA LYS A 475 11.18 -6.52 5.76
C LYS A 475 12.27 -5.45 5.65
N TYR A 476 12.88 -5.34 4.49
CA TYR A 476 13.88 -4.32 4.19
C TYR A 476 13.51 -3.63 2.88
N ILE A 477 13.50 -2.30 2.93
CA ILE A 477 13.21 -1.45 1.79
C ILE A 477 14.31 -0.41 1.68
N ARG A 478 14.90 -0.29 0.51
CA ARG A 478 15.86 0.76 0.19
C ARG A 478 15.38 1.53 -1.01
N ASN A 479 15.05 2.80 -0.80
CA ASN A 479 14.75 3.76 -1.84
C ASN A 479 15.97 4.66 -2.08
N VAL A 480 16.36 4.80 -3.34
CA VAL A 480 17.41 5.71 -3.79
C VAL A 480 16.79 6.65 -4.81
N SER A 481 16.99 7.95 -4.64
CA SER A 481 16.60 8.96 -5.63
C SER A 481 17.82 9.81 -5.97
N ASP A 482 18.05 9.96 -7.26
CA ASP A 482 19.14 10.75 -7.82
C ASP A 482 18.54 11.81 -8.77
N THR A 483 18.90 13.05 -8.54
CA THR A 483 18.49 14.20 -9.35
C THR A 483 19.74 14.91 -9.82
N GLU A 484 20.04 14.86 -11.10
CA GLU A 484 21.30 15.35 -11.67
C GLU A 484 21.26 16.84 -12.06
N HIS A 485 20.07 17.45 -12.09
CA HIS A 485 19.88 18.85 -12.51
C HIS A 485 18.86 19.54 -11.60
N GLY A 486 18.80 20.86 -11.67
CA GLY A 486 17.72 21.60 -11.04
C GLY A 486 16.37 21.14 -11.55
N GLN A 487 15.41 21.04 -10.64
CA GLN A 487 14.05 20.66 -10.99
C GLN A 487 13.17 21.90 -10.91
N PRO A 488 12.64 22.41 -12.05
CA PRO A 488 11.62 23.46 -11.98
C PRO A 488 10.38 22.90 -11.31
N TRP A 489 9.67 23.77 -10.58
CA TRP A 489 8.36 23.39 -10.09
C TRP A 489 7.44 23.08 -11.29
N MET A 490 6.67 21.98 -11.21
CA MET A 490 5.85 21.49 -12.33
C MET A 490 4.86 22.53 -12.89
N GLY A 491 4.44 23.51 -12.08
CA GLY A 491 3.61 24.60 -12.51
C GLY A 491 4.33 25.63 -13.40
N ASN A 492 5.66 25.74 -13.33
CA ASN A 492 6.39 26.81 -14.02
C ASN A 492 6.19 26.75 -15.54
N PHE A 493 6.17 25.55 -16.15
CA PHE A 493 5.94 25.43 -17.61
C PHE A 493 4.51 25.79 -18.06
N LEU A 494 3.56 25.88 -17.12
CA LEU A 494 2.19 26.36 -17.38
C LEU A 494 2.04 27.87 -17.12
N LEU A 495 2.92 28.46 -16.31
CA LEU A 495 2.83 29.86 -15.89
C LEU A 495 3.70 30.78 -16.74
N VAL A 496 4.75 30.26 -17.36
CA VAL A 496 5.63 31.07 -18.22
C VAL A 496 4.95 31.28 -19.57
N PRO A 497 4.73 32.54 -20.02
CA PRO A 497 4.06 32.83 -21.28
C PRO A 497 4.80 32.29 -22.51
N SER A 498 4.05 31.93 -23.54
CA SER A 498 4.59 31.44 -24.82
C SER A 498 5.39 32.49 -25.61
N ILE A 499 5.22 33.77 -25.28
CA ILE A 499 6.03 34.89 -25.84
C ILE A 499 7.47 34.94 -25.27
N MET A 500 7.78 34.16 -24.24
CA MET A 500 9.13 34.07 -23.65
C MET A 500 9.98 33.10 -24.44
N VAL A 501 11.16 33.58 -24.88
CA VAL A 501 12.16 32.73 -25.52
C VAL A 501 12.80 31.82 -24.51
N ALA A 502 12.91 30.54 -24.82
CA ALA A 502 13.53 29.56 -23.92
C ALA A 502 15.05 29.74 -23.90
N GLN A 503 15.66 29.76 -25.06
CA GLN A 503 17.09 30.05 -25.28
C GLN A 503 17.25 30.74 -26.62
N GLN A 504 18.00 31.82 -26.65
CA GLN A 504 18.25 32.63 -27.84
C GLN A 504 19.36 32.02 -28.71
N SER A 505 19.46 32.47 -29.97
CA SER A 505 20.43 31.97 -30.95
C SER A 505 21.89 32.08 -30.52
N ASN A 506 22.22 33.07 -29.68
CA ASN A 506 23.55 33.26 -29.08
C ASN A 506 23.80 32.35 -27.83
N GLY A 507 22.83 31.54 -27.42
CA GLY A 507 22.90 30.66 -26.25
C GLY A 507 22.44 31.26 -24.93
N GLU A 508 22.05 32.53 -24.87
CA GLU A 508 21.54 33.17 -23.66
C GLU A 508 20.11 32.70 -23.32
N TRP A 509 19.75 32.81 -22.05
CA TRP A 509 18.50 32.27 -21.52
C TRP A 509 17.38 33.30 -21.41
N GLY A 510 16.57 33.45 -22.47
CA GLY A 510 15.25 34.04 -22.31
C GLY A 510 15.18 35.53 -22.01
N SER A 511 16.21 36.30 -22.33
CA SER A 511 16.09 37.75 -22.27
C SER A 511 15.41 38.25 -23.53
N ILE A 512 14.18 38.81 -23.41
CA ILE A 512 13.51 39.37 -24.57
C ILE A 512 14.23 40.64 -24.98
N ALA A 513 14.55 40.74 -26.25
CA ALA A 513 15.07 41.93 -26.88
C ALA A 513 14.03 43.06 -26.82
N GLY A 514 14.50 44.26 -26.62
CA GLY A 514 13.63 45.45 -26.56
C GLY A 514 12.90 45.66 -25.24
N GLY A 515 13.13 44.85 -24.21
CA GLY A 515 12.73 45.11 -22.82
C GLY A 515 11.24 45.07 -22.52
N LYS A 516 10.39 44.69 -23.45
CA LYS A 516 8.94 44.76 -23.26
C LYS A 516 8.43 43.77 -22.24
N GLN A 517 9.16 42.65 -21.94
CA GLN A 517 8.70 41.61 -21.02
C GLN A 517 9.80 40.88 -20.24
N ALA A 518 11.06 41.26 -20.38
CA ALA A 518 12.16 40.65 -19.61
C ALA A 518 12.13 41.12 -18.16
N THR A 519 11.21 40.64 -17.36
CA THR A 519 11.32 40.79 -15.90
C THR A 519 12.25 39.72 -15.34
N GLN A 520 13.04 40.07 -14.34
CA GLN A 520 13.88 39.13 -13.60
C GLN A 520 13.11 37.85 -13.19
N SER A 521 11.83 38.00 -12.82
CA SER A 521 10.97 36.87 -12.45
C SER A 521 10.78 35.85 -13.57
N PHE A 522 10.59 36.29 -14.81
CA PHE A 522 10.43 35.36 -15.94
C PHE A 522 11.76 34.69 -16.29
N ILE A 523 12.86 35.40 -16.26
CA ILE A 523 14.17 34.80 -16.54
C ILE A 523 14.54 33.76 -15.49
N THR A 524 14.39 34.10 -14.21
CA THR A 524 14.64 33.14 -13.13
C THR A 524 13.64 31.98 -13.14
N GLY A 525 12.42 32.20 -13.62
CA GLY A 525 11.37 31.18 -13.80
C GLY A 525 11.51 30.33 -15.05
N ASN A 526 12.49 30.58 -15.95
CA ASN A 526 12.68 29.78 -17.15
C ASN A 526 12.90 28.29 -16.83
N PRO A 527 11.95 27.39 -17.18
CA PRO A 527 12.03 25.99 -16.79
C PRO A 527 13.19 25.25 -17.46
N LEU A 528 13.52 25.60 -18.73
CA LEU A 528 14.61 24.96 -19.46
C LEU A 528 15.98 25.34 -18.86
N ARG A 529 16.13 26.61 -18.44
CA ARG A 529 17.32 27.06 -17.72
C ARG A 529 17.48 26.35 -16.39
N ALA A 530 16.38 26.13 -15.65
CA ALA A 530 16.40 25.38 -14.40
C ALA A 530 16.89 23.94 -14.61
N LEU A 531 16.47 23.27 -15.70
CA LEU A 531 16.94 21.93 -16.06
C LEU A 531 18.40 21.89 -16.52
N SER A 532 18.96 23.01 -17.00
CA SER A 532 20.36 23.08 -17.47
C SER A 532 21.38 23.32 -16.38
N ASN A 533 20.96 23.69 -15.16
CA ASN A 533 21.90 23.99 -14.09
C ASN A 533 22.60 22.70 -13.57
N LYS A 534 23.76 22.88 -12.91
CA LYS A 534 24.58 21.80 -12.37
C LYS A 534 24.18 21.40 -10.94
N ASN A 535 23.00 21.79 -10.48
CA ASN A 535 22.49 21.39 -9.18
C ASN A 535 22.25 19.90 -9.15
N TRP A 536 22.51 19.25 -8.04
CA TRP A 536 22.17 17.86 -7.87
C TRP A 536 21.69 17.55 -6.46
N SER A 537 20.89 16.51 -6.34
CA SER A 537 20.41 15.99 -5.05
C SER A 537 20.38 14.48 -5.09
N LYS A 538 21.04 13.87 -4.12
CA LYS A 538 21.09 12.41 -3.94
C LYS A 538 20.48 12.06 -2.59
N SER A 539 19.50 11.19 -2.55
CA SER A 539 18.89 10.75 -1.30
C SER A 539 18.75 9.24 -1.23
N LYS A 540 18.82 8.73 -0.02
CA LYS A 540 18.69 7.33 0.28
C LYS A 540 17.84 7.18 1.54
N THR A 541 16.77 6.37 1.46
CA THR A 541 15.98 5.96 2.61
C THR A 541 16.10 4.44 2.76
N GLU A 542 16.54 3.99 3.91
CA GLU A 542 16.58 2.57 4.28
C GLU A 542 15.58 2.33 5.39
N GLU A 543 14.68 1.38 5.19
CA GLU A 543 13.67 1.00 6.15
C GLU A 543 13.79 -0.48 6.48
N THR A 544 13.76 -0.80 7.75
CA THR A 544 13.83 -2.17 8.26
C THR A 544 12.69 -2.42 9.22
N MET A 545 12.11 -3.61 9.15
CA MET A 545 11.15 -4.10 10.13
C MET A 545 11.53 -5.53 10.49
N TYR A 546 11.80 -5.76 11.77
CA TYR A 546 12.04 -7.07 12.36
C TYR A 546 10.86 -7.38 13.26
N ASP A 547 10.21 -8.50 13.00
CA ASP A 547 9.09 -9.00 13.81
C ASP A 547 9.41 -10.39 14.32
N LEU A 548 9.27 -10.58 15.62
CA LEU A 548 9.41 -11.86 16.29
C LEU A 548 8.18 -12.11 17.13
N GLY A 549 7.51 -13.23 16.88
CA GLY A 549 6.31 -13.60 17.61
C GLY A 549 6.29 -15.08 18.00
N PHE A 550 5.42 -15.38 18.94
CA PHE A 550 5.14 -16.76 19.34
C PHE A 550 3.66 -16.96 19.68
N ASP A 551 3.19 -18.19 19.49
CA ASP A 551 1.88 -18.64 19.93
C ASP A 551 2.05 -19.86 20.84
N ILE A 552 1.41 -19.83 22.02
CA ILE A 552 1.31 -20.94 22.97
C ILE A 552 -0.15 -21.40 23.00
N LYS A 553 -0.40 -22.69 22.77
CA LYS A 553 -1.72 -23.32 22.72
C LYS A 553 -1.82 -24.38 23.84
N PRO A 554 -1.98 -23.98 25.11
CA PRO A 554 -1.87 -24.89 26.23
C PRO A 554 -3.05 -25.88 26.32
N VAL A 555 -4.24 -25.44 25.91
CA VAL A 555 -5.47 -26.25 25.83
C VAL A 555 -6.26 -25.88 24.58
N LYS A 556 -7.19 -26.74 24.17
CA LYS A 556 -8.05 -26.51 23.02
C LYS A 556 -8.81 -25.18 23.17
N GLY A 557 -8.72 -24.34 22.14
CA GLY A 557 -9.39 -23.02 22.09
C GLY A 557 -8.62 -21.88 22.71
N LEU A 558 -7.62 -22.11 23.59
CA LEU A 558 -6.82 -21.07 24.22
C LEU A 558 -5.52 -20.83 23.44
N VAL A 559 -5.28 -19.58 23.06
CA VAL A 559 -4.03 -19.13 22.41
C VAL A 559 -3.49 -17.94 23.17
N ILE A 560 -2.24 -18.04 23.63
CA ILE A 560 -1.47 -16.95 24.23
C ILE A 560 -0.42 -16.55 23.21
N SER A 561 -0.44 -15.31 22.76
CA SER A 561 0.51 -14.79 21.74
C SER A 561 1.31 -13.63 22.29
N GLY A 562 2.58 -13.60 21.92
CA GLY A 562 3.46 -12.46 22.12
C GLY A 562 4.12 -12.05 20.81
N GLN A 563 4.27 -10.75 20.59
CA GLN A 563 4.91 -10.17 19.42
C GLN A 563 5.79 -9.00 19.83
N GLY A 564 7.01 -8.95 19.31
CA GLY A 564 7.92 -7.82 19.42
C GLY A 564 8.33 -7.36 18.03
N VAL A 565 8.09 -6.08 17.73
CA VAL A 565 8.43 -5.46 16.44
C VAL A 565 9.41 -4.34 16.68
N PHE A 566 10.52 -4.37 15.94
CA PHE A 566 11.44 -3.26 15.80
C PHE A 566 11.35 -2.73 14.37
N ARG A 567 11.07 -1.43 14.21
CA ARG A 567 11.13 -0.74 12.92
C ARG A 567 12.12 0.40 12.99
N GLY A 568 13.08 0.39 12.05
CA GLY A 568 14.05 1.46 11.84
C GLY A 568 13.86 2.09 10.47
N GLN A 569 14.00 3.41 10.40
CA GLN A 569 14.09 4.15 9.14
C GLN A 569 15.31 5.07 9.23
N GLU A 570 16.17 5.03 8.24
CA GLU A 570 17.30 5.94 8.11
C GLU A 570 17.21 6.69 6.79
N TYR A 571 17.22 8.01 6.86
CA TYR A 571 17.28 8.89 5.71
C TYR A 571 18.64 9.57 5.63
N LYS A 572 19.25 9.56 4.45
CA LYS A 572 20.47 10.33 4.12
C LYS A 572 20.22 11.10 2.85
N GLY A 573 20.29 12.42 2.95
CA GLY A 573 20.19 13.33 1.82
C GLY A 573 21.45 14.16 1.67
N LYS A 574 21.86 14.40 0.44
CA LYS A 574 22.97 15.27 0.07
C LYS A 574 22.56 16.06 -1.16
N SER A 575 22.67 17.38 -1.07
CA SER A 575 22.32 18.27 -2.18
C SER A 575 23.40 19.32 -2.38
N TYR A 576 23.57 19.71 -3.63
CA TYR A 576 24.52 20.72 -4.04
C TYR A 576 23.82 21.77 -4.92
N THR A 577 24.01 23.01 -4.60
CA THR A 577 23.62 24.15 -5.41
C THR A 577 24.87 24.72 -6.07
N ALA A 578 24.92 24.68 -7.40
CA ALA A 578 26.04 25.16 -8.19
C ALA A 578 25.96 26.67 -8.43
N LEU A 579 27.09 27.27 -8.76
CA LEU A 579 27.12 28.63 -9.32
C LEU A 579 26.38 28.64 -10.67
N GLN A 580 25.69 29.72 -10.94
CA GLN A 580 25.05 29.97 -12.23
C GLN A 580 25.28 31.42 -12.62
N ASP A 581 25.82 31.62 -13.82
CA ASP A 581 26.07 32.95 -14.33
C ASP A 581 24.78 33.77 -14.52
N GLU A 582 24.85 35.06 -14.40
CA GLU A 582 23.76 35.95 -14.76
C GLU A 582 23.41 35.78 -16.24
N VAL A 583 22.13 35.84 -16.54
CA VAL A 583 21.67 35.98 -17.94
C VAL A 583 22.04 37.34 -18.45
N LYS A 584 22.53 37.42 -19.67
CA LYS A 584 22.85 38.67 -20.36
C LYS A 584 21.76 39.06 -21.34
N THR A 585 21.59 40.34 -21.53
CA THR A 585 20.70 40.86 -22.57
C THR A 585 21.18 40.39 -23.94
N PHE A 586 20.30 40.00 -24.82
CA PHE A 586 20.61 39.45 -26.14
C PHE A 586 21.36 40.48 -27.00
N GLU A 587 20.93 41.76 -26.95
CA GLU A 587 21.42 42.81 -27.81
C GLU A 587 22.78 43.39 -27.37
N THR A 588 22.94 43.62 -26.07
CA THR A 588 24.08 44.37 -25.53
C THR A 588 25.06 43.50 -24.75
N GLY A 589 24.72 42.27 -24.44
CA GLY A 589 25.50 41.38 -23.57
C GLY A 589 25.59 41.86 -22.11
N THR A 590 24.69 42.80 -21.71
CA THR A 590 24.71 43.36 -20.33
C THR A 590 24.10 42.36 -19.35
N PRO A 591 24.76 42.05 -18.24
CA PRO A 591 24.23 41.16 -17.20
C PRO A 591 22.91 41.70 -16.61
N ILE A 592 21.95 40.84 -16.42
CA ILE A 592 20.65 41.11 -15.76
C ILE A 592 20.76 40.69 -14.30
N GLY A 593 20.93 41.67 -13.42
CA GLY A 593 21.16 41.47 -12.00
C GLY A 593 20.13 40.58 -11.33
N GLY A 594 20.58 39.72 -10.40
CA GLY A 594 19.72 38.81 -9.66
C GLY A 594 19.22 37.59 -10.43
N THR A 595 19.71 37.37 -11.66
CA THR A 595 19.40 36.16 -12.43
C THR A 595 20.40 35.02 -12.19
N GLY A 596 21.56 35.31 -11.58
CA GLY A 596 22.61 34.34 -11.26
C GLY A 596 22.48 33.68 -9.88
N THR A 597 23.27 32.64 -9.67
CA THR A 597 23.55 32.07 -8.35
C THR A 597 25.01 32.31 -8.03
N TYR A 598 25.24 33.19 -7.05
CA TYR A 598 26.60 33.71 -6.73
C TYR A 598 27.31 32.95 -5.62
N THR A 599 26.60 32.03 -4.96
CA THR A 599 27.14 31.25 -3.86
C THR A 599 26.75 29.81 -4.06
N ASN A 600 27.71 28.95 -4.31
CA ASN A 600 27.50 27.55 -4.30
C ASN A 600 27.43 27.03 -2.87
N SER A 601 26.68 25.94 -2.67
CA SER A 601 26.49 25.37 -1.35
C SER A 601 26.21 23.89 -1.39
N MET A 602 26.64 23.20 -0.36
CA MET A 602 26.28 21.78 -0.13
C MET A 602 25.57 21.65 1.21
N SER A 603 24.52 20.86 1.24
CA SER A 603 23.86 20.44 2.46
C SER A 603 23.81 18.93 2.56
N MET A 604 23.97 18.42 3.78
CA MET A 604 23.79 17.02 4.14
C MET A 604 22.76 16.92 5.26
N ASN A 605 21.80 16.03 5.09
CA ASN A 605 20.76 15.78 6.07
C ASN A 605 20.73 14.30 6.41
N TRP A 606 20.67 14.00 7.70
CA TRP A 606 20.47 12.68 8.23
C TRP A 606 19.28 12.68 9.18
N SER A 607 18.44 11.67 9.11
CA SER A 607 17.44 11.43 10.15
C SER A 607 17.22 9.97 10.37
N SER A 608 16.85 9.62 11.60
CA SER A 608 16.54 8.26 12.02
C SER A 608 15.22 8.22 12.77
N VAL A 609 14.38 7.27 12.43
CA VAL A 609 13.18 6.90 13.17
C VAL A 609 13.37 5.50 13.73
N THR A 610 13.14 5.35 15.03
CA THR A 610 13.07 4.05 15.70
C THR A 610 11.70 3.89 16.30
N ARG A 611 11.04 2.76 16.01
CA ARG A 611 9.77 2.38 16.62
C ARG A 611 9.86 0.95 17.16
N MET A 612 9.54 0.78 18.43
CA MET A 612 9.44 -0.52 19.08
C MET A 612 7.99 -0.74 19.50
N LEU A 613 7.43 -1.89 19.16
CA LEU A 613 6.07 -2.29 19.55
C LEU A 613 6.13 -3.67 20.18
N TYR A 614 5.61 -3.80 21.38
CA TYR A 614 5.44 -5.07 22.07
C TYR A 614 3.95 -5.31 22.30
N THR A 615 3.46 -6.48 21.90
CA THR A 615 2.05 -6.84 22.02
C THR A 615 1.93 -8.22 22.65
N GLY A 616 1.09 -8.34 23.67
CA GLY A 616 0.70 -9.59 24.27
C GLY A 616 -0.80 -9.78 24.20
N THR A 617 -1.28 -10.96 23.80
CA THR A 617 -2.71 -11.27 23.71
C THR A 617 -3.02 -12.64 24.27
N ILE A 618 -4.22 -12.79 24.83
CA ILE A 618 -4.83 -14.05 25.26
C ILE A 618 -6.16 -14.15 24.53
N LYS A 619 -6.31 -15.20 23.73
CA LYS A 619 -7.53 -15.48 22.95
C LYS A 619 -8.10 -16.82 23.37
N TYR A 620 -9.42 -16.87 23.59
CA TYR A 620 -10.16 -18.09 23.87
C TYR A 620 -11.34 -18.26 22.91
N ASP A 621 -11.32 -19.33 22.15
CA ASP A 621 -12.40 -19.74 21.24
C ASP A 621 -13.17 -20.90 21.84
N TRP A 622 -14.45 -20.72 22.07
CA TRP A 622 -15.37 -21.76 22.52
C TRP A 622 -16.59 -21.83 21.60
N SER A 623 -16.94 -23.03 21.18
CA SER A 623 -18.08 -23.25 20.29
C SER A 623 -18.80 -24.58 20.55
N ASN A 624 -20.11 -24.55 20.40
CA ASN A 624 -20.96 -25.70 20.28
C ASN A 624 -21.94 -25.54 19.08
N SER A 625 -22.95 -26.41 18.95
CA SER A 625 -23.91 -26.33 17.84
C SER A 625 -24.80 -25.08 17.84
N ILE A 626 -24.89 -24.34 18.95
CA ILE A 626 -25.77 -23.19 19.13
C ILE A 626 -24.97 -21.90 19.35
N HIS A 627 -23.93 -21.97 20.14
CA HIS A 627 -23.19 -20.81 20.63
C HIS A 627 -21.74 -20.85 20.12
N ASN A 628 -21.28 -19.73 19.55
CA ASN A 628 -19.86 -19.49 19.26
C ASN A 628 -19.41 -18.24 19.98
N ILE A 629 -18.37 -18.35 20.80
CA ILE A 629 -17.79 -17.24 21.58
C ILE A 629 -16.31 -17.18 21.28
N THR A 630 -15.83 -15.98 20.91
CA THR A 630 -14.41 -15.66 20.88
C THR A 630 -14.16 -14.49 21.83
N ALA A 631 -13.35 -14.69 22.83
CA ALA A 631 -12.90 -13.65 23.76
C ALA A 631 -11.42 -13.38 23.56
N LEU A 632 -11.04 -12.11 23.48
CA LEU A 632 -9.66 -11.63 23.35
C LEU A 632 -9.39 -10.56 24.41
N ALA A 633 -8.27 -10.66 25.12
CA ALA A 633 -7.70 -9.60 25.93
C ALA A 633 -6.25 -9.38 25.56
N GLY A 634 -5.78 -8.13 25.61
CA GLY A 634 -4.41 -7.84 25.25
C GLY A 634 -3.88 -6.54 25.82
N THR A 635 -2.57 -6.40 25.70
CA THR A 635 -1.83 -5.19 26.04
C THR A 635 -0.81 -4.89 24.95
N SER A 636 -0.52 -3.62 24.71
CA SER A 636 0.57 -3.22 23.84
C SER A 636 1.33 -2.01 24.39
N TYR A 637 2.62 -1.99 24.14
CA TYR A 637 3.51 -0.89 24.48
C TYR A 637 4.27 -0.45 23.24
N GLU A 638 4.20 0.84 22.93
CA GLU A 638 4.91 1.46 21.82
C GLU A 638 5.87 2.52 22.31
N HIS A 639 7.08 2.53 21.75
CA HIS A 639 8.07 3.60 21.89
C HIS A 639 8.51 4.08 20.52
N TYR A 640 8.36 5.36 20.27
CA TYR A 640 8.78 6.05 19.05
C TYR A 640 9.84 7.07 19.38
N LYS A 641 10.93 7.10 18.58
CA LYS A 641 12.00 8.09 18.67
C LYS A 641 12.35 8.56 17.26
N TYR A 642 12.52 9.87 17.11
CA TYR A 642 13.03 10.52 15.92
C TYR A 642 14.25 11.34 16.27
N GLU A 643 15.30 11.25 15.44
CA GLU A 643 16.52 12.04 15.55
C GLU A 643 16.88 12.60 14.18
N ALA A 644 17.38 13.82 14.13
CA ALA A 644 17.83 14.46 12.92
C ALA A 644 19.12 15.26 13.14
N LEU A 645 19.96 15.30 12.10
CA LEU A 645 21.17 16.10 12.02
C LEU A 645 21.27 16.69 10.61
N SER A 646 21.67 17.95 10.52
CA SER A 646 21.98 18.61 9.27
C SER A 646 23.33 19.33 9.36
N ALA A 647 24.03 19.38 8.24
CA ALA A 647 25.26 20.16 8.08
C ALA A 647 25.33 20.76 6.69
N GLY A 648 25.88 21.97 6.58
CA GLY A 648 26.07 22.63 5.29
C GLY A 648 27.28 23.48 5.24
N ARG A 649 27.81 23.68 4.03
CA ARG A 649 28.89 24.62 3.71
C ARG A 649 28.58 25.37 2.44
N LYS A 650 29.16 26.56 2.34
CA LYS A 650 29.08 27.44 1.16
C LYS A 650 30.50 27.67 0.59
N ASN A 651 30.57 28.35 -0.56
CA ASN A 651 31.79 28.82 -1.20
C ASN A 651 32.80 27.69 -1.50
N PHE A 652 32.35 26.72 -2.32
CA PHE A 652 33.23 25.68 -2.85
C PHE A 652 34.08 26.22 -3.99
N PRO A 653 35.39 25.89 -4.04
CA PRO A 653 36.28 26.36 -5.12
C PRO A 653 35.99 25.70 -6.47
N SER A 654 35.23 24.57 -6.50
CA SER A 654 34.86 23.86 -7.72
C SER A 654 33.55 23.10 -7.53
N ASP A 655 32.68 23.09 -8.54
CA ASP A 655 31.44 22.30 -8.57
C ASP A 655 31.70 20.78 -8.67
N ALA A 656 32.95 20.37 -8.96
CA ALA A 656 33.32 18.94 -9.00
C ALA A 656 33.55 18.34 -7.61
N LEU A 657 33.57 19.15 -6.56
CA LEU A 657 33.79 18.68 -5.19
C LEU A 657 32.48 18.23 -4.57
N GLU A 658 32.36 16.94 -4.33
CA GLU A 658 31.21 16.32 -3.69
C GLU A 658 31.41 16.07 -2.18
N ASP A 659 32.45 16.58 -1.54
CA ASP A 659 32.70 16.45 -0.12
C ASP A 659 32.43 17.75 0.63
N LEU A 660 31.74 17.64 1.79
CA LEU A 660 31.41 18.82 2.60
C LEU A 660 32.68 19.64 3.00
N ASN A 661 33.81 18.97 3.24
CA ASN A 661 35.07 19.62 3.58
C ASN A 661 35.68 20.45 2.43
N GLY A 662 35.20 20.28 1.20
CA GLY A 662 35.59 21.10 0.07
C GLY A 662 35.13 22.56 0.13
N GLY A 663 34.12 22.87 0.96
CA GLY A 663 33.60 24.22 1.14
C GLY A 663 34.44 25.07 2.13
N SER A 664 34.13 26.35 2.17
CA SER A 664 34.78 27.33 3.07
C SER A 664 34.71 26.93 4.54
N ASN A 665 35.76 27.24 5.31
CA ASN A 665 35.81 27.07 6.75
C ASN A 665 35.41 28.35 7.52
N ALA A 666 35.06 29.44 6.84
CA ALA A 666 34.62 30.66 7.51
C ALA A 666 33.31 30.42 8.26
N GLY A 667 33.20 30.89 9.50
CA GLY A 667 32.03 30.61 10.36
C GLY A 667 30.69 31.01 9.72
N LYS A 668 30.63 32.08 8.91
CA LYS A 668 29.44 32.52 8.16
C LYS A 668 29.01 31.57 7.03
N ASP A 669 29.90 30.69 6.59
CA ASP A 669 29.67 29.74 5.50
C ASP A 669 29.31 28.32 6.03
N LEU A 670 29.37 28.15 7.35
CA LEU A 670 29.05 26.91 8.02
C LEU A 670 27.58 26.93 8.53
N SER A 671 26.88 25.84 8.39
CA SER A 671 25.58 25.64 9.03
C SER A 671 25.48 24.24 9.62
N ASN A 672 24.83 24.14 10.75
CA ASN A 672 24.47 22.85 11.36
C ASN A 672 23.14 22.99 12.10
N GLY A 673 22.49 21.87 12.30
CA GLY A 673 21.27 21.78 13.07
C GLY A 673 20.97 20.35 13.45
N GLY A 674 20.13 20.16 14.46
CA GLY A 674 19.71 18.83 14.87
C GLY A 674 18.54 18.92 15.84
N GLY A 675 17.89 17.76 16.05
CA GLY A 675 16.78 17.67 16.96
C GLY A 675 16.42 16.24 17.27
N MET A 676 15.69 16.03 18.36
CA MET A 676 15.19 14.74 18.79
C MET A 676 13.79 14.90 19.35
N THR A 677 12.91 13.97 19.05
CA THR A 677 11.58 13.87 19.64
C THR A 677 11.25 12.41 19.96
N GLU A 678 10.48 12.18 21.01
CA GLU A 678 10.01 10.84 21.37
C GLU A 678 8.60 10.88 21.97
N TYR A 679 7.90 9.74 21.85
CA TYR A 679 6.68 9.48 22.59
C TYR A 679 6.53 8.00 22.94
N LYS A 680 5.67 7.72 23.93
CA LYS A 680 5.32 6.37 24.38
C LYS A 680 3.81 6.24 24.48
N ILE A 681 3.30 5.05 24.14
CA ILE A 681 1.89 4.70 24.31
C ILE A 681 1.81 3.34 25.00
N LEU A 682 0.99 3.26 26.04
CA LEU A 682 0.62 2.02 26.71
C LEU A 682 -0.88 1.78 26.51
N SER A 683 -1.24 0.55 26.15
CA SER A 683 -2.63 0.23 25.82
C SER A 683 -3.08 -1.07 26.46
N TYR A 684 -4.35 -1.12 26.86
CA TYR A 684 -5.07 -2.35 27.24
C TYR A 684 -6.32 -2.45 26.37
N PHE A 685 -6.64 -3.64 25.90
CA PHE A 685 -7.81 -3.84 25.05
C PHE A 685 -8.45 -5.20 25.24
N GLY A 686 -9.76 -5.28 24.96
CA GLY A 686 -10.52 -6.50 24.99
C GLY A 686 -11.60 -6.53 23.93
N ARG A 687 -11.93 -7.72 23.43
CA ARG A 687 -12.99 -7.97 22.45
C ARG A 687 -13.73 -9.25 22.80
N ILE A 688 -15.04 -9.23 22.68
CA ILE A 688 -15.90 -10.41 22.76
C ILE A 688 -16.76 -10.45 21.49
N ASN A 689 -16.67 -11.55 20.77
CA ASN A 689 -17.54 -11.88 19.64
C ASN A 689 -18.44 -13.04 20.06
N TYR A 690 -19.74 -12.88 19.86
CA TYR A 690 -20.75 -13.88 20.14
C TYR A 690 -21.63 -14.13 18.92
N SER A 691 -21.78 -15.39 18.55
CA SER A 691 -22.72 -15.82 17.52
C SER A 691 -23.68 -16.85 18.09
N LEU A 692 -24.97 -16.58 17.97
CA LEU A 692 -26.06 -17.47 18.34
C LEU A 692 -26.63 -18.12 17.08
N MET A 693 -26.53 -19.45 16.98
CA MET A 693 -27.02 -20.29 15.86
C MET A 693 -26.52 -19.84 14.47
N ASP A 694 -25.36 -19.14 14.42
CA ASP A 694 -24.85 -18.45 13.22
C ASP A 694 -25.86 -17.48 12.57
N ARG A 695 -26.85 -16.99 13.32
CA ARG A 695 -27.89 -16.05 12.87
C ARG A 695 -27.74 -14.67 13.49
N TYR A 696 -27.59 -14.61 14.80
CA TYR A 696 -27.47 -13.37 15.57
C TYR A 696 -26.02 -13.19 16.00
N LEU A 697 -25.42 -12.10 15.56
CA LEU A 697 -24.02 -11.78 15.75
C LEU A 697 -23.89 -10.55 16.64
N LEU A 698 -23.07 -10.61 17.66
CA LEU A 698 -22.80 -9.49 18.56
C LEU A 698 -21.28 -9.36 18.75
N GLU A 699 -20.78 -8.15 18.72
CA GLU A 699 -19.40 -7.82 19.05
C GLU A 699 -19.34 -6.64 20.00
N ALA A 700 -18.49 -6.74 21.02
CA ALA A 700 -18.17 -5.66 21.93
C ALA A 700 -16.67 -5.51 22.05
N ASN A 701 -16.15 -4.29 21.91
CA ASN A 701 -14.75 -3.96 22.12
C ASN A 701 -14.62 -2.84 23.15
N ILE A 702 -13.54 -2.88 23.91
CA ILE A 702 -13.09 -1.78 24.74
C ILE A 702 -11.58 -1.63 24.63
N ARG A 703 -11.12 -0.39 24.53
CA ARG A 703 -9.70 -0.09 24.55
C ARG A 703 -9.43 1.12 25.42
N ALA A 704 -8.34 1.07 26.18
CA ALA A 704 -7.80 2.15 26.98
C ALA A 704 -6.37 2.42 26.54
N ASP A 705 -6.08 3.65 26.11
CA ASP A 705 -4.75 4.09 25.66
C ASP A 705 -4.24 5.22 26.55
N ALA A 706 -2.98 5.12 26.98
CA ALA A 706 -2.27 6.19 27.68
C ALA A 706 -1.11 6.70 26.83
N SER A 707 -1.09 8.00 26.53
CA SER A 707 -0.06 8.64 25.71
C SER A 707 0.77 9.64 26.49
N SER A 708 2.10 9.62 26.28
CA SER A 708 3.02 10.63 26.84
C SER A 708 2.88 12.02 26.21
N ARG A 709 2.08 12.16 25.14
CA ARG A 709 1.77 13.47 24.49
C ARG A 709 0.84 14.34 25.34
N PHE A 710 0.25 13.77 26.38
CA PHE A 710 -0.65 14.47 27.29
C PHE A 710 -0.09 14.57 28.70
N TYR A 711 -0.52 15.59 29.42
CA TYR A 711 -0.23 15.73 30.82
C TYR A 711 -0.80 14.54 31.62
N LYS A 712 -0.20 14.23 32.77
CA LYS A 712 -0.47 13.00 33.56
C LYS A 712 -1.96 12.72 33.79
N ASP A 713 -2.78 13.74 34.00
CA ASP A 713 -4.20 13.63 34.36
C ASP A 713 -5.08 13.35 33.13
N ASN A 714 -4.62 13.69 31.91
CA ASN A 714 -5.34 13.52 30.63
C ASN A 714 -4.75 12.42 29.73
N ARG A 715 -3.81 11.60 30.23
CA ARG A 715 -3.13 10.58 29.44
C ARG A 715 -4.04 9.48 28.94
N TRP A 716 -5.04 9.08 29.76
CA TRP A 716 -5.90 7.95 29.45
C TRP A 716 -7.12 8.36 28.63
N GLY A 717 -7.29 7.69 27.49
CA GLY A 717 -8.51 7.73 26.68
C GLY A 717 -9.16 6.34 26.66
N TYR A 718 -10.50 6.31 26.69
CA TYR A 718 -11.31 5.10 26.72
C TYR A 718 -12.21 5.05 25.50
N PHE A 719 -12.14 3.96 24.72
CA PHE A 719 -12.78 3.84 23.41
C PHE A 719 -13.61 2.55 23.32
N PRO A 720 -14.89 2.60 23.76
CA PRO A 720 -15.81 1.47 23.60
C PRO A 720 -16.39 1.43 22.17
N SER A 721 -16.72 0.21 21.69
CA SER A 721 -17.48 0.00 20.48
C SER A 721 -18.34 -1.27 20.57
N PHE A 722 -19.49 -1.23 19.89
CA PHE A 722 -20.46 -2.32 19.83
C PHE A 722 -20.95 -2.50 18.39
N SER A 723 -21.21 -3.74 18.00
CA SER A 723 -21.91 -4.02 16.75
C SER A 723 -22.80 -5.24 16.88
N ALA A 724 -23.83 -5.26 16.03
CA ALA A 724 -24.79 -6.34 15.93
C ALA A 724 -25.05 -6.68 14.47
N GLY A 725 -25.29 -7.96 14.19
CA GLY A 725 -25.65 -8.44 12.88
C GLY A 725 -26.76 -9.50 12.97
N TRP A 726 -27.67 -9.46 12.01
CA TRP A 726 -28.73 -10.48 11.87
C TRP A 726 -28.65 -11.07 10.46
N ARG A 727 -28.35 -12.35 10.39
CA ARG A 727 -28.31 -13.14 9.16
C ARG A 727 -29.71 -13.68 8.86
N ILE A 728 -30.54 -12.83 8.27
CA ILE A 728 -31.96 -13.11 7.97
C ILE A 728 -32.09 -14.35 7.08
N SER A 729 -31.18 -14.53 6.12
CA SER A 729 -31.18 -15.70 5.23
C SER A 729 -31.04 -17.06 5.94
N GLN A 730 -30.60 -17.07 7.21
CA GLN A 730 -30.49 -18.30 8.02
C GLN A 730 -31.77 -18.62 8.81
N GLU A 731 -32.78 -17.76 8.74
CA GLU A 731 -34.08 -18.00 9.40
C GLU A 731 -34.89 -19.04 8.67
N GLU A 732 -35.72 -19.77 9.41
CA GLU A 732 -36.52 -20.85 8.86
C GLU A 732 -37.50 -20.39 7.76
N PHE A 733 -38.06 -19.18 7.90
CA PHE A 733 -38.97 -18.57 6.91
C PHE A 733 -38.27 -18.19 5.59
N MET A 734 -36.94 -18.08 5.58
CA MET A 734 -36.13 -17.75 4.38
C MET A 734 -35.66 -18.97 3.61
N LYS A 735 -35.66 -20.17 4.20
CA LYS A 735 -35.11 -21.41 3.61
C LYS A 735 -35.73 -21.79 2.28
N ASN A 736 -37.01 -21.44 2.06
CA ASN A 736 -37.74 -21.73 0.81
C ASN A 736 -37.43 -20.72 -0.32
N ILE A 737 -36.65 -19.65 -0.04
CA ILE A 737 -36.30 -18.60 -1.00
C ILE A 737 -34.91 -18.89 -1.55
N SER A 738 -34.81 -19.75 -2.56
CA SER A 738 -33.53 -20.26 -3.08
C SER A 738 -32.67 -19.23 -3.82
N TRP A 739 -33.27 -18.15 -4.32
CA TRP A 739 -32.54 -17.13 -5.06
C TRP A 739 -31.81 -16.11 -4.16
N ILE A 740 -32.09 -16.12 -2.83
CA ILE A 740 -31.37 -15.34 -1.83
C ILE A 740 -30.39 -16.26 -1.11
N ASN A 741 -29.10 -16.13 -1.40
CA ASN A 741 -28.05 -16.95 -0.78
C ASN A 741 -27.60 -16.39 0.56
N ASN A 742 -27.53 -15.06 0.67
CA ASN A 742 -27.21 -14.36 1.91
C ASN A 742 -28.01 -13.05 1.98
N LEU A 743 -28.60 -12.81 3.15
CA LEU A 743 -29.20 -11.53 3.51
C LEU A 743 -28.84 -11.25 4.96
N LYS A 744 -28.01 -10.24 5.17
CA LYS A 744 -27.55 -9.82 6.50
C LYS A 744 -27.73 -8.32 6.66
N ILE A 745 -28.33 -7.91 7.77
CA ILE A 745 -28.33 -6.51 8.22
C ILE A 745 -27.37 -6.36 9.38
N ARG A 746 -26.73 -5.20 9.48
CA ARG A 746 -25.75 -4.93 10.53
C ARG A 746 -25.82 -3.49 10.98
N ALA A 747 -25.46 -3.27 12.24
CA ALA A 747 -25.33 -1.93 12.81
C ALA A 747 -24.13 -1.91 13.73
N SER A 748 -23.37 -0.82 13.71
CA SER A 748 -22.24 -0.59 14.61
C SER A 748 -22.22 0.84 15.14
N TRP A 749 -21.73 0.99 16.37
CA TRP A 749 -21.44 2.26 17.00
C TRP A 749 -20.19 2.14 17.84
N GLY A 750 -19.37 3.19 17.87
CA GLY A 750 -18.23 3.24 18.75
C GLY A 750 -17.50 4.56 18.70
N THR A 751 -16.59 4.72 19.64
CA THR A 751 -15.70 5.87 19.73
C THR A 751 -14.25 5.47 19.52
N LEU A 752 -13.48 6.35 18.89
CA LEU A 752 -12.07 6.18 18.58
C LEU A 752 -11.34 7.46 18.96
N GLY A 753 -10.13 7.32 19.51
CA GLY A 753 -9.27 8.46 19.80
C GLY A 753 -8.38 8.85 18.64
N ASN A 754 -7.92 10.10 18.60
CA ASN A 754 -6.87 10.54 17.69
C ASN A 754 -5.81 11.36 18.43
N ILE A 755 -4.54 11.08 18.13
CA ILE A 755 -3.37 11.82 18.66
C ILE A 755 -2.48 12.37 17.55
N ASN A 756 -2.81 12.17 16.27
CA ASN A 756 -1.92 12.50 15.15
C ASN A 756 -1.65 14.00 15.02
N ASN A 757 -2.58 14.83 15.48
CA ASN A 757 -2.47 16.29 15.45
C ASN A 757 -1.90 16.90 16.74
N VAL A 758 -1.49 16.06 17.71
CA VAL A 758 -0.88 16.49 18.97
C VAL A 758 0.62 16.36 18.87
N GLY A 759 1.37 17.43 19.07
CA GLY A 759 2.83 17.39 19.16
C GLY A 759 3.30 16.67 20.42
N ASN A 760 4.55 16.15 20.41
CA ASN A 760 5.07 15.34 21.50
C ASN A 760 5.16 16.11 22.85
N TYR A 761 5.23 17.44 22.79
CA TYR A 761 5.43 18.33 23.96
C TYR A 761 4.44 19.53 23.96
N ASP A 762 3.31 19.42 23.29
CA ASP A 762 2.36 20.53 23.11
C ASP A 762 1.70 21.02 24.40
N TYR A 763 1.69 20.19 25.45
CA TYR A 763 1.16 20.58 26.74
C TYR A 763 2.16 21.33 27.62
N PHE A 764 3.47 21.36 27.24
CA PHE A 764 4.49 22.13 27.94
C PHE A 764 4.54 23.59 27.45
N GLN A 765 5.05 24.46 28.31
CA GLN A 765 5.51 25.78 27.96
C GLN A 765 6.78 25.65 27.12
N ASN A 766 6.79 26.25 25.92
CA ASN A 766 7.92 26.21 25.02
C ASN A 766 8.61 27.56 24.91
N TYR A 767 9.91 27.54 24.77
CA TYR A 767 10.75 28.72 24.61
C TYR A 767 11.52 28.65 23.28
N ASN A 768 11.55 29.80 22.55
CA ASN A 768 12.43 29.98 21.41
C ASN A 768 13.74 30.62 21.85
N LEU A 769 14.83 29.98 21.45
CA LEU A 769 16.19 30.55 21.60
C LEU A 769 16.51 31.39 20.38
N GLY A 770 17.37 32.42 20.53
CA GLY A 770 17.77 33.27 19.43
C GLY A 770 16.81 34.45 19.17
N SER A 771 15.95 34.78 20.12
CA SER A 771 15.19 36.03 20.15
C SER A 771 16.11 37.17 20.61
N ASP A 772 17.18 37.38 19.84
CA ASP A 772 18.27 38.29 20.20
C ASP A 772 17.81 39.76 20.17
N TYR A 773 18.27 40.55 21.09
CA TYR A 773 18.01 42.00 21.18
C TYR A 773 19.32 42.78 21.10
N ASN A 774 19.29 43.91 20.44
CA ASN A 774 20.48 44.75 20.30
C ASN A 774 20.57 45.78 21.45
N PHE A 775 21.58 45.65 22.29
CA PHE A 775 21.92 46.64 23.33
C PHE A 775 23.25 47.26 22.98
N ASN A 776 23.29 48.59 22.76
CA ASN A 776 24.49 49.33 22.43
C ASN A 776 25.29 48.77 21.25
N ASP A 777 24.59 48.43 20.16
CA ASP A 777 25.15 47.78 18.95
C ASP A 777 25.73 46.39 19.16
N GLU A 778 25.51 45.76 20.30
CA GLU A 778 25.83 44.37 20.54
C GLU A 778 24.54 43.46 20.60
N ALA A 779 24.56 42.38 19.83
CA ALA A 779 23.48 41.41 19.85
C ALA A 779 23.58 40.55 21.10
N VAL A 780 22.64 40.74 22.01
CA VAL A 780 22.52 39.94 23.24
C VAL A 780 21.51 38.79 22.99
N LYS A 781 21.96 37.60 23.31
CA LYS A 781 21.15 36.39 23.17
C LYS A 781 19.93 36.41 24.05
N GLY A 782 18.75 36.25 23.45
CA GLY A 782 17.46 36.28 24.13
C GLY A 782 16.71 34.96 24.09
N ILE A 783 15.80 34.79 25.03
CA ILE A 783 14.85 33.66 25.12
C ILE A 783 13.47 34.27 25.20
N LEU A 784 12.55 33.81 24.36
CA LEU A 784 11.17 34.25 24.33
C LEU A 784 10.25 33.02 24.53
N GLU A 785 9.21 33.20 25.37
CA GLU A 785 8.13 32.22 25.43
C GLU A 785 7.44 32.18 24.08
N SER A 786 7.45 30.98 23.43
CA SER A 786 6.86 30.81 22.12
C SER A 786 5.44 30.30 22.17
N LYS A 787 5.12 29.49 23.19
CA LYS A 787 3.81 28.85 23.36
C LYS A 787 3.53 28.62 24.85
N PRO A 788 2.41 29.10 25.41
CA PRO A 788 2.04 28.84 26.79
C PRO A 788 1.67 27.37 27.01
N ALA A 789 1.83 26.89 28.23
CA ALA A 789 1.44 25.55 28.61
C ALA A 789 -0.09 25.35 28.52
N ASN A 790 -0.52 24.17 28.02
CA ASN A 790 -1.91 23.73 28.09
C ASN A 790 -1.99 22.35 28.74
N LEU A 791 -2.12 22.34 30.08
CA LEU A 791 -2.20 21.06 30.83
C LEU A 791 -3.58 20.37 30.64
N GLY A 792 -4.59 21.08 30.12
CA GLY A 792 -5.90 20.55 29.76
C GLY A 792 -5.99 19.84 28.43
N LEU A 793 -4.88 19.82 27.64
CA LEU A 793 -4.83 19.17 26.34
C LEU A 793 -5.20 17.69 26.46
N GLY A 794 -6.16 17.23 25.67
CA GLY A 794 -6.72 15.89 25.71
C GLY A 794 -6.94 15.25 24.33
N TRP A 795 -7.58 14.11 24.37
CA TRP A 795 -7.86 13.29 23.20
C TRP A 795 -8.91 13.94 22.29
N GLU A 796 -8.63 13.98 20.99
CA GLU A 796 -9.66 14.16 19.97
C GLU A 796 -10.46 12.86 19.87
N THR A 797 -11.78 12.96 19.75
CA THR A 797 -12.69 11.80 19.72
C THR A 797 -13.49 11.75 18.43
N VAL A 798 -13.53 10.58 17.80
CA VAL A 798 -14.39 10.30 16.64
C VAL A 798 -15.43 9.27 17.04
N ALA A 799 -16.71 9.67 17.02
CA ALA A 799 -17.84 8.77 17.19
C ALA A 799 -18.41 8.41 15.82
N LEU A 800 -18.48 7.12 15.54
CA LEU A 800 -18.95 6.58 14.26
C LEU A 800 -20.14 5.65 14.48
N THR A 801 -21.21 5.88 13.72
CA THR A 801 -22.39 5.00 13.62
C THR A 801 -22.49 4.52 12.18
N ASP A 802 -22.71 3.23 11.99
CA ASP A 802 -22.82 2.59 10.67
C ASP A 802 -24.00 1.63 10.63
N PHE A 803 -24.77 1.66 9.54
CA PHE A 803 -25.83 0.73 9.23
C PHE A 803 -25.55 0.10 7.88
N GLY A 804 -25.49 -1.22 7.82
CA GLY A 804 -25.11 -1.94 6.61
C GLY A 804 -26.05 -3.08 6.26
N VAL A 805 -26.09 -3.38 4.97
CA VAL A 805 -26.80 -4.54 4.40
C VAL A 805 -25.87 -5.27 3.44
N ASP A 806 -25.77 -6.58 3.61
CA ASP A 806 -25.02 -7.46 2.72
C ASP A 806 -26.02 -8.47 2.09
N ILE A 807 -26.08 -8.52 0.75
CA ILE A 807 -27.01 -9.34 -0.01
C ILE A 807 -26.24 -10.11 -1.08
N ASP A 808 -26.41 -11.43 -1.12
CA ASP A 808 -25.93 -12.28 -2.20
C ASP A 808 -27.10 -13.03 -2.83
N LEU A 809 -27.24 -12.94 -4.16
CA LEU A 809 -28.36 -13.42 -4.93
C LEU A 809 -27.91 -14.36 -6.06
N PHE A 810 -28.84 -15.25 -6.51
CA PHE A 810 -28.72 -16.08 -7.71
C PHE A 810 -27.44 -16.94 -7.69
N ASP A 811 -27.27 -17.75 -6.65
CA ASP A 811 -26.07 -18.58 -6.41
C ASP A 811 -24.78 -17.75 -6.35
N ASN A 812 -24.84 -16.63 -5.60
CA ASN A 812 -23.74 -15.67 -5.42
C ASN A 812 -23.26 -14.98 -6.70
N LYS A 813 -24.06 -15.00 -7.78
CA LYS A 813 -23.76 -14.28 -9.01
C LYS A 813 -23.82 -12.77 -8.82
N LEU A 814 -24.75 -12.27 -8.01
CA LEU A 814 -24.89 -10.86 -7.70
C LEU A 814 -24.68 -10.62 -6.20
N SER A 815 -23.66 -9.87 -5.85
CA SER A 815 -23.36 -9.43 -4.49
C SER A 815 -23.56 -7.92 -4.37
N ILE A 816 -24.29 -7.48 -3.34
CA ILE A 816 -24.60 -6.09 -3.02
C ILE A 816 -24.16 -5.83 -1.59
N VAL A 817 -23.35 -4.81 -1.39
CA VAL A 817 -22.99 -4.30 -0.06
C VAL A 817 -23.35 -2.83 -0.02
N ALA A 818 -24.16 -2.43 0.95
CA ALA A 818 -24.57 -1.03 1.11
C ALA A 818 -24.41 -0.57 2.56
N ASP A 819 -23.82 0.61 2.77
CA ASP A 819 -23.60 1.22 4.07
C ASP A 819 -24.14 2.66 4.11
N TYR A 820 -24.71 3.03 5.26
CA TYR A 820 -24.99 4.42 5.62
C TYR A 820 -24.26 4.75 6.92
N TYR A 821 -23.49 5.84 6.93
CA TYR A 821 -22.67 6.19 8.06
C TYR A 821 -22.86 7.63 8.54
N ILE A 822 -22.64 7.83 9.84
CA ILE A 822 -22.57 9.12 10.51
C ILE A 822 -21.26 9.14 11.31
N LYS A 823 -20.35 10.05 10.97
CA LYS A 823 -19.07 10.25 11.65
C LYS A 823 -19.02 11.65 12.26
N ASN A 824 -18.98 11.72 13.58
CA ASN A 824 -18.85 12.96 14.34
C ASN A 824 -17.45 13.01 14.96
N THR A 825 -16.67 14.02 14.62
CA THR A 825 -15.39 14.31 15.26
C THR A 825 -15.59 15.47 16.21
N SER A 826 -15.20 15.31 17.47
CA SER A 826 -15.23 16.33 18.51
C SER A 826 -13.86 16.53 19.13
N ASP A 827 -13.72 17.62 19.86
CA ASP A 827 -12.48 17.95 20.56
C ASP A 827 -11.28 18.09 19.61
N ILE A 828 -11.54 18.55 18.36
CA ILE A 828 -10.52 18.77 17.35
C ILE A 828 -9.58 19.87 17.82
N LEU A 829 -8.29 19.64 17.68
CA LEU A 829 -7.27 20.60 18.05
C LEU A 829 -7.24 21.78 17.08
N LEU A 830 -7.47 22.96 17.61
CA LEU A 830 -7.35 24.24 16.92
C LEU A 830 -6.45 25.17 17.72
N GLY A 831 -5.68 26.00 17.01
CA GLY A 831 -5.02 27.15 17.63
C GLY A 831 -6.05 28.20 17.97
N TYR A 832 -6.16 28.55 19.23
CA TYR A 832 -7.02 29.65 19.69
C TYR A 832 -6.26 30.97 19.58
N ASN A 833 -6.77 31.89 18.77
CA ASN A 833 -6.15 33.21 18.62
C ASN A 833 -6.14 33.94 19.95
N VAL A 834 -4.96 34.29 20.43
CA VAL A 834 -4.78 35.18 21.60
C VAL A 834 -4.55 36.62 21.14
N PRO A 835 -5.02 37.61 21.87
CA PRO A 835 -4.77 39.00 21.53
C PRO A 835 -3.27 39.30 21.43
N VAL A 836 -2.88 40.12 20.45
CA VAL A 836 -1.49 40.48 20.17
C VAL A 836 -0.81 41.14 21.38
N GLU A 837 -1.60 41.82 22.20
CA GLU A 837 -1.15 42.49 23.43
C GLU A 837 -0.57 41.54 24.47
N THR A 838 -0.86 40.24 24.38
CA THR A 838 -0.27 39.23 25.27
C THR A 838 1.22 38.95 24.96
N GLY A 839 1.71 39.38 23.82
CA GLY A 839 3.08 39.09 23.34
C GLY A 839 3.30 37.63 22.94
N ILE A 840 2.23 36.82 22.86
CA ILE A 840 2.30 35.40 22.47
C ILE A 840 2.23 35.28 20.95
N TRP A 841 3.25 34.75 20.34
CA TRP A 841 3.33 34.60 18.86
C TRP A 841 2.62 33.38 18.31
N SER A 842 2.49 32.30 19.09
CA SER A 842 1.85 31.05 18.68
C SER A 842 0.65 30.75 19.55
N ALA A 843 -0.48 30.62 18.93
CA ALA A 843 -1.73 30.24 19.62
C ALA A 843 -1.58 28.87 20.29
N PRO A 844 -1.97 28.71 21.57
CA PRO A 844 -2.01 27.38 22.20
C PRO A 844 -3.06 26.52 21.51
N SER A 845 -2.73 25.24 21.32
CA SER A 845 -3.70 24.28 20.80
C SER A 845 -4.75 23.95 21.87
N GLN A 846 -6.02 23.94 21.52
CA GLN A 846 -7.15 23.60 22.40
C GLN A 846 -8.08 22.59 21.71
N ASN A 847 -8.75 21.78 22.51
CA ASN A 847 -9.71 20.77 22.05
C ASN A 847 -11.11 21.39 21.89
N ILE A 848 -11.39 22.07 20.77
CA ILE A 848 -12.59 22.91 20.61
C ILE A 848 -13.39 22.67 19.33
N GLY A 849 -12.80 22.13 18.27
CA GLY A 849 -13.48 22.00 16.97
C GLY A 849 -14.39 20.78 16.88
N LYS A 850 -15.49 20.89 16.10
CA LYS A 850 -16.36 19.76 15.77
C LYS A 850 -16.67 19.70 14.27
N VAL A 851 -16.59 18.50 13.72
CA VAL A 851 -16.88 18.21 12.30
C VAL A 851 -17.77 16.99 12.17
N LYS A 852 -18.74 17.06 11.23
CA LYS A 852 -19.64 15.95 10.93
C LYS A 852 -19.49 15.50 9.48
N ASN A 853 -19.40 14.19 9.24
CA ASN A 853 -19.52 13.57 7.94
C ASN A 853 -20.68 12.58 7.92
N THR A 854 -21.48 12.61 6.86
CA THR A 854 -22.54 11.63 6.60
C THR A 854 -22.44 11.17 5.16
N GLY A 855 -22.73 9.91 4.91
CA GLY A 855 -22.63 9.42 3.54
C GLY A 855 -23.25 8.05 3.36
N PHE A 856 -23.34 7.67 2.10
CA PHE A 856 -23.88 6.41 1.64
C PHE A 856 -22.87 5.75 0.70
N GLU A 857 -22.68 4.45 0.84
CA GLU A 857 -21.74 3.63 0.08
C GLU A 857 -22.48 2.42 -0.48
N ILE A 858 -22.25 2.09 -1.77
CA ILE A 858 -22.75 0.87 -2.39
C ILE A 858 -21.62 0.23 -3.20
N ALA A 859 -21.47 -1.07 -3.10
CA ALA A 859 -20.70 -1.90 -4.01
C ALA A 859 -21.59 -2.98 -4.61
N LEU A 860 -21.50 -3.15 -5.93
CA LEU A 860 -22.19 -4.19 -6.70
C LEU A 860 -21.15 -5.04 -7.39
N THR A 861 -21.23 -6.37 -7.23
CA THR A 861 -20.34 -7.30 -7.94
C THR A 861 -21.20 -8.36 -8.63
N TYR A 862 -21.09 -8.43 -9.94
CA TYR A 862 -21.74 -9.46 -10.75
C TYR A 862 -20.70 -10.43 -11.29
N ARG A 863 -20.93 -11.73 -11.10
CA ARG A 863 -20.10 -12.83 -11.60
C ARG A 863 -20.90 -13.64 -12.58
N GLY A 864 -20.35 -13.84 -13.78
CA GLY A 864 -21.00 -14.60 -14.83
C GLY A 864 -20.02 -15.44 -15.62
N ASN A 865 -20.57 -16.37 -16.38
CA ASN A 865 -19.86 -17.16 -17.36
C ASN A 865 -20.64 -17.22 -18.67
N VAL A 866 -19.92 -17.22 -19.78
CA VAL A 866 -20.47 -17.42 -21.14
C VAL A 866 -19.56 -18.42 -21.82
N GLY A 867 -19.98 -19.69 -21.90
CA GLY A 867 -19.10 -20.78 -22.26
C GLY A 867 -17.92 -20.86 -21.26
N ASP A 868 -16.71 -20.91 -21.78
CA ASP A 868 -15.48 -20.97 -20.98
C ASP A 868 -15.05 -19.61 -20.40
N LEU A 869 -15.64 -18.50 -20.87
CA LEU A 869 -15.32 -17.16 -20.40
C LEU A 869 -15.98 -16.90 -19.05
N LYS A 870 -15.17 -16.82 -17.98
CA LYS A 870 -15.60 -16.34 -16.66
C LYS A 870 -15.29 -14.86 -16.52
N TYR A 871 -16.27 -14.08 -16.08
CA TYR A 871 -16.09 -12.63 -15.91
C TYR A 871 -16.69 -12.13 -14.59
N THR A 872 -16.06 -11.12 -14.05
CA THR A 872 -16.54 -10.39 -12.88
C THR A 872 -16.60 -8.91 -13.18
N VAL A 873 -17.74 -8.29 -12.95
CA VAL A 873 -17.94 -6.84 -13.10
C VAL A 873 -18.26 -6.27 -11.73
N THR A 874 -17.44 -5.33 -11.27
CA THR A 874 -17.66 -4.64 -10.00
C THR A 874 -17.81 -3.15 -10.25
N GLY A 875 -18.88 -2.57 -9.68
CA GLY A 875 -19.09 -1.13 -9.64
C GLY A 875 -19.29 -0.68 -8.19
N ASN A 876 -18.79 0.51 -7.87
CA ASN A 876 -19.03 1.09 -6.55
C ASN A 876 -19.30 2.60 -6.66
N ILE A 877 -20.10 3.10 -5.70
CA ILE A 877 -20.39 4.52 -5.56
C ILE A 877 -20.37 4.88 -4.08
N ALA A 878 -19.84 6.05 -3.76
CA ALA A 878 -19.87 6.59 -2.41
C ALA A 878 -20.19 8.07 -2.45
N THR A 879 -21.03 8.51 -1.50
CA THR A 879 -21.31 9.93 -1.26
C THR A 879 -20.76 10.34 0.08
N ASN A 880 -20.39 11.60 0.22
CA ASN A 880 -19.97 12.17 1.50
C ASN A 880 -20.43 13.62 1.60
N LYS A 881 -21.11 13.96 2.69
CA LYS A 881 -21.46 15.34 3.07
C LYS A 881 -20.67 15.70 4.32
N ASN A 882 -19.72 16.63 4.17
CA ASN A 882 -18.90 17.17 5.23
C ASN A 882 -19.48 18.48 5.75
N LYS A 883 -19.44 18.72 7.06
CA LYS A 883 -19.90 19.97 7.68
C LYS A 883 -19.05 20.28 8.91
N VAL A 884 -18.55 21.51 8.99
CA VAL A 884 -18.01 22.09 10.24
C VAL A 884 -19.20 22.40 11.15
N VAL A 885 -19.21 21.85 12.37
CA VAL A 885 -20.35 21.97 13.29
C VAL A 885 -20.12 23.08 14.29
N ASP A 886 -18.88 23.22 14.78
CA ASP A 886 -18.56 24.12 15.88
C ASP A 886 -17.08 24.52 15.81
N LEU A 887 -16.80 25.80 15.96
CA LEU A 887 -15.45 26.37 16.04
C LEU A 887 -15.23 27.08 17.40
N ALA A 888 -16.07 26.78 18.38
CA ALA A 888 -16.04 27.35 19.74
C ALA A 888 -16.13 28.87 19.77
N GLY A 889 -16.95 29.46 18.90
CA GLY A 889 -17.15 30.91 18.79
C GLY A 889 -15.96 31.66 18.20
N SER A 890 -14.99 30.94 17.59
CA SER A 890 -13.94 31.57 16.80
C SER A 890 -14.50 32.20 15.53
N ASP A 891 -13.92 33.32 15.10
CA ASP A 891 -14.21 33.92 13.81
C ASP A 891 -13.92 32.94 12.66
N ASP A 892 -14.49 33.21 11.48
CA ASP A 892 -14.18 32.50 10.26
C ASP A 892 -12.69 32.45 10.01
N ILE A 893 -12.12 31.26 9.81
CA ILE A 893 -10.70 31.09 9.53
C ILE A 893 -10.49 31.09 8.03
N ILE A 894 -9.84 32.13 7.52
CA ILE A 894 -9.50 32.26 6.10
C ILE A 894 -8.04 31.87 5.90
N SER A 895 -7.80 30.86 5.06
CA SER A 895 -6.46 30.42 4.69
C SER A 895 -6.17 30.68 3.21
N ASN A 896 -4.92 31.04 2.91
CA ASN A 896 -4.46 31.19 1.54
C ASN A 896 -3.99 29.84 1.01
N GLY A 897 -4.60 29.38 -0.08
CA GLY A 897 -4.23 28.15 -0.79
C GLY A 897 -3.20 28.33 -1.90
N GLY A 898 -2.20 29.19 -1.73
CA GLY A 898 -1.31 29.60 -2.81
C GLY A 898 -2.04 30.44 -3.87
N ASP A 899 -1.31 31.03 -4.80
CA ASP A 899 -1.82 31.72 -6.02
C ASP A 899 -3.16 32.47 -5.88
N LYS A 900 -3.37 33.16 -4.75
CA LYS A 900 -4.55 33.98 -4.47
C LYS A 900 -5.88 33.22 -4.29
N ILE A 901 -5.90 31.89 -4.36
CA ILE A 901 -7.07 31.10 -4.00
C ILE A 901 -7.20 31.07 -2.48
N ARG A 902 -8.38 31.45 -1.95
CA ARG A 902 -8.66 31.43 -0.52
C ARG A 902 -9.64 30.34 -0.19
N PHE A 903 -9.49 29.75 0.97
CA PHE A 903 -10.43 28.82 1.56
C PHE A 903 -10.95 29.38 2.87
N ILE A 904 -12.20 29.08 3.17
CA ILE A 904 -12.82 29.45 4.44
C ILE A 904 -13.16 28.21 5.25
N LEU A 905 -12.91 28.28 6.53
CA LEU A 905 -13.43 27.39 7.53
C LEU A 905 -14.48 28.15 8.32
N ARG A 906 -15.74 27.76 8.14
CA ARG A 906 -16.92 28.42 8.72
C ARG A 906 -17.88 27.37 9.24
N GLU A 907 -18.56 27.66 10.35
CA GLU A 907 -19.65 26.82 10.85
C GLU A 907 -20.77 26.70 9.83
N GLY A 908 -21.23 25.47 9.61
CA GLY A 908 -22.26 25.19 8.62
C GLY A 908 -21.74 24.75 7.26
N GLU A 909 -20.51 25.11 6.90
CA GLU A 909 -19.88 24.83 5.61
C GLU A 909 -18.99 23.57 5.62
N PRO A 910 -18.71 22.98 4.45
CA PRO A 910 -17.69 21.94 4.32
C PRO A 910 -16.28 22.46 4.58
N ILE A 911 -15.40 21.58 5.07
CA ILE A 911 -13.96 21.88 5.15
C ILE A 911 -13.39 22.10 3.76
N GLY A 912 -12.71 23.24 3.56
CA GLY A 912 -12.04 23.58 2.30
C GLY A 912 -12.98 24.22 1.28
N SER A 913 -14.08 24.85 1.72
CA SER A 913 -14.92 25.69 0.87
C SER A 913 -14.11 26.84 0.29
N PHE A 914 -14.26 27.11 -1.00
CA PHE A 914 -13.62 28.24 -1.63
C PHE A 914 -14.22 29.55 -1.10
N TYR A 915 -13.37 30.55 -0.91
CA TYR A 915 -13.76 31.87 -0.44
C TYR A 915 -13.30 32.94 -1.42
N GLY A 916 -14.23 33.69 -1.96
CA GLY A 916 -13.91 34.73 -2.92
C GLY A 916 -15.08 35.68 -3.14
N TYR A 917 -14.84 36.68 -3.95
CA TYR A 917 -15.90 37.56 -4.36
C TYR A 917 -16.76 36.91 -5.44
N LYS A 918 -18.09 37.02 -5.31
CA LYS A 918 -19.02 36.66 -6.38
C LYS A 918 -18.99 37.76 -7.43
N THR A 919 -18.91 37.38 -8.71
CA THR A 919 -18.95 38.32 -9.82
C THR A 919 -20.40 38.54 -10.24
N ASP A 920 -20.75 39.78 -10.59
CA ASP A 920 -22.08 40.21 -11.06
C ASP A 920 -21.98 40.82 -12.45
N GLY A 921 -21.25 40.17 -13.34
CA GLY A 921 -21.01 40.62 -14.69
C GLY A 921 -19.85 41.63 -14.80
N LEU A 922 -19.95 42.52 -15.81
CA LEU A 922 -18.98 43.55 -16.08
C LEU A 922 -19.63 44.93 -15.90
N TYR A 923 -18.83 45.90 -15.47
CA TYR A 923 -19.32 47.30 -15.44
C TYR A 923 -19.58 47.81 -16.86
N THR A 924 -20.72 48.41 -17.06
CA THR A 924 -21.04 49.15 -18.28
C THR A 924 -20.57 50.60 -18.16
N GLN A 925 -20.36 51.30 -19.27
CA GLN A 925 -20.03 52.70 -19.25
C GLN A 925 -21.16 53.53 -18.61
N GLU A 926 -22.43 53.18 -18.83
CA GLU A 926 -23.60 53.83 -18.22
C GLU A 926 -23.60 53.70 -16.69
N GLU A 927 -23.16 52.57 -16.17
CA GLU A 927 -23.07 52.38 -14.68
C GLU A 927 -21.98 53.25 -14.08
N ILE A 928 -20.84 53.40 -14.81
CA ILE A 928 -19.72 54.23 -14.37
C ILE A 928 -20.10 55.69 -14.42
N ASP A 929 -20.69 56.15 -15.51
CA ASP A 929 -21.12 57.54 -15.70
C ASP A 929 -22.20 57.91 -14.70
N ALA A 930 -23.06 56.96 -14.31
CA ALA A 930 -24.09 57.14 -13.27
C ALA A 930 -23.56 57.03 -11.84
N GLY A 931 -22.25 56.79 -11.63
CA GLY A 931 -21.64 56.63 -10.30
C GLY A 931 -22.05 55.34 -9.59
N ARG A 932 -22.59 54.34 -10.31
CA ARG A 932 -23.05 53.04 -9.76
C ARG A 932 -21.92 52.00 -9.72
N PHE A 933 -20.88 52.28 -8.93
CA PHE A 933 -19.73 51.38 -8.81
C PHE A 933 -19.12 51.44 -7.40
N TYR A 934 -18.35 50.39 -7.08
CA TYR A 934 -17.49 50.36 -5.89
C TYR A 934 -16.04 50.59 -6.28
N THR A 935 -15.35 51.39 -5.49
CA THR A 935 -13.90 51.66 -5.68
C THR A 935 -13.08 50.70 -4.86
N PHE A 936 -12.29 49.85 -5.54
CA PHE A 936 -11.20 49.07 -4.93
C PHE A 936 -9.87 49.78 -5.26
N GLY A 937 -9.64 50.90 -4.65
CA GLY A 937 -8.44 51.73 -4.87
C GLY A 937 -8.43 52.54 -6.17
N ARG A 938 -9.34 52.33 -7.11
CA ARG A 938 -9.55 53.11 -8.35
C ARG A 938 -11.00 53.07 -8.81
N ILE A 939 -11.37 54.04 -9.64
CA ILE A 939 -12.65 54.01 -10.37
C ILE A 939 -12.56 52.91 -11.42
N PRO A 940 -13.52 51.96 -11.50
CA PRO A 940 -13.51 50.93 -12.52
C PRO A 940 -13.71 51.50 -13.93
N ASN A 941 -13.25 50.79 -14.92
CA ASN A 941 -13.55 51.10 -16.33
C ASN A 941 -14.66 50.18 -16.85
N ALA A 942 -15.32 50.59 -17.94
CA ALA A 942 -16.21 49.68 -18.67
C ALA A 942 -15.47 48.40 -19.04
N GLY A 943 -16.07 47.23 -18.77
CA GLY A 943 -15.45 45.94 -18.99
C GLY A 943 -14.65 45.37 -17.79
N ASP A 944 -14.45 46.16 -16.73
CA ASP A 944 -13.91 45.61 -15.47
C ASP A 944 -14.95 44.69 -14.80
N ILE A 945 -14.47 43.69 -14.10
CA ILE A 945 -15.33 42.71 -13.38
C ILE A 945 -16.07 43.45 -12.25
N LYS A 946 -17.39 43.38 -12.28
CA LYS A 946 -18.27 43.87 -11.23
C LYS A 946 -18.35 42.81 -10.12
N LEU A 947 -17.96 43.20 -8.92
CA LEU A 947 -18.03 42.33 -7.75
C LEU A 947 -19.33 42.56 -7.00
N SER A 948 -20.00 41.47 -6.65
CA SER A 948 -21.17 41.52 -5.78
C SER A 948 -20.78 41.87 -4.33
N LEU A 949 -21.54 42.79 -3.71
CA LEU A 949 -21.34 43.13 -2.30
C LEU A 949 -21.84 42.08 -1.34
N ILE A 950 -22.58 41.09 -1.81
CA ILE A 950 -23.05 40.00 -0.97
C ILE A 950 -21.89 38.99 -0.86
N HIS A 951 -21.30 38.92 0.30
CA HIS A 951 -20.37 37.88 0.66
C HIS A 951 -21.06 36.53 0.60
N ILE A 952 -20.94 35.82 -0.50
CA ILE A 952 -21.49 34.48 -0.61
C ILE A 952 -20.29 33.53 -0.79
N SER A 953 -20.05 32.75 0.24
CA SER A 953 -19.29 31.51 0.14
C SER A 953 -20.25 30.44 -0.37
N GLU A 954 -20.37 30.25 -1.68
CA GLU A 954 -20.99 29.03 -2.20
C GLU A 954 -19.89 27.99 -2.37
N PRO A 955 -20.05 26.79 -1.78
CA PRO A 955 -19.16 25.68 -2.10
C PRO A 955 -19.37 25.33 -3.57
N THR A 956 -18.34 25.52 -4.37
CA THR A 956 -18.32 24.94 -5.72
C THR A 956 -18.36 23.42 -5.59
N ARG A 957 -19.44 22.83 -6.10
CA ARG A 957 -19.63 21.36 -6.16
C ARG A 957 -18.67 20.68 -7.11
#